data_d62fb887d0cd8f12457dbc6b6f994927
#
_entry.id   d62fb887d0cd8f12457dbc6b6f994927
#
_cell.length_a   1.000
_cell.length_b   1.000
_cell.length_c   1.000
_cell.angle_alpha   90.00
_cell.angle_beta   90.00
_cell.angle_gamma   90.00
#
_symmetry.space_group_name_H-M   'P 1'
#
loop_
_entity.id
_entity.type
_entity.pdbx_description
1 polymer ?
#
loop_
_entity_poly.entity_id
_entity_poly.type
_entity_poly.pdbx_seq_one_letter_code
_entity_poly.pdbx_strand_id
1 'polypeptide(L)'
;MKFARTAKIAATFIGFGLCTQAMAENPLIQTYYSPDPAPVVFGDTLCTYSGNDEGGSFFTMHGWRVSCTTDMVNWTDMNTLILEAGDFNGSAKKNGDWASQCIRRNGKYYYYVTVESTRGGRAVNVAVSDKKEGPFKDALNGKHLAGPNWDYIDPTVFIDDDGQAWLYWGNPKLYYCPLKENMIECASEIKVSDMSGFNGKYTEGPWIHKRGNKYYMIYAAGGIPESIDYSWSDSPTGPWTYKGVIMPSSEPGSAFTVHSGIVDFKGRSFFFYHNQKNVKGGGYSRSTAIEEFTWNADGTIPTIRATNNGVVKPIKNLDPFVRVEAETKSWVGGMTVNTSGGYTIIEHVGAEYGNVFLTKMNSGFYTKVRSVDMGDGADRIIVCTRGNGGKLELHAGSENGALLASMNIPSSSAWEEHTFDVTDAAGIDDLFFVVKQGGFDFDYWYMESEKTAVPQTAYKGTAAAVPGKIEAENYDEGGHNKAFYDNDRENQGKAYREDEVDVVDISDSKCGDAACTGYAIGYTNEGEWVEYTINVAADAKYDITANVATAFETSAMQLFIDDKEITEPVVAPKVDSVWTTYKVIDVGSAELKKGEHVLKLLITGAYLNVDWIQFTDPNTVALGQEIRVAPQHPSAYNVFSAMGKFLGHIDNAGADLSATLKQAGFANGIYIMRGVDHSRPLRVMVK
;
A
#
# COMPACT_ATOMS: atom_id res chain seq x y z
N MET A 1 -2.40 40.02 68.92
CA MET A 1 -2.97 39.34 67.73
C MET A 1 -2.15 39.74 66.48
N LYS A 2 -1.27 38.87 66.00
CA LYS A 2 -0.47 39.11 64.83
C LYS A 2 -0.91 38.03 63.81
N PHE A 3 -1.49 38.47 62.70
CA PHE A 3 -1.83 37.61 61.56
C PHE A 3 -0.57 37.36 60.70
N ALA A 4 -0.13 36.12 60.63
CA ALA A 4 0.89 35.70 59.68
C ALA A 4 0.21 35.43 58.31
N ARG A 5 0.61 36.18 57.29
CA ARG A 5 0.26 35.89 55.87
C ARG A 5 1.29 34.91 55.28
N THR A 6 0.85 33.71 54.96
CA THR A 6 1.64 32.74 54.23
C THR A 6 1.57 33.09 52.73
N ALA A 7 2.69 33.51 52.15
CA ALA A 7 2.83 33.68 50.69
C ALA A 7 3.07 32.31 50.05
N LYS A 8 2.17 31.87 49.17
CA LYS A 8 2.43 30.74 48.29
C LYS A 8 3.28 31.24 47.12
N ILE A 9 4.51 30.80 47.04
CA ILE A 9 5.38 30.97 45.89
C ILE A 9 4.92 29.90 44.85
N ALA A 10 4.31 30.35 43.77
CA ALA A 10 4.09 29.51 42.59
C ALA A 10 5.43 29.42 41.83
N ALA A 11 6.08 28.27 41.88
CA ALA A 11 7.23 27.97 41.03
C ALA A 11 6.71 27.68 39.63
N THR A 12 6.86 28.65 38.72
CA THR A 12 6.65 28.42 37.29
C THR A 12 7.86 27.63 36.78
N PHE A 13 7.70 26.35 36.57
CA PHE A 13 8.65 25.55 35.79
C PHE A 13 8.55 26.01 34.34
N ILE A 14 9.49 26.85 33.90
CA ILE A 14 9.75 27.05 32.49
C ILE A 14 10.52 25.80 32.05
N GLY A 15 9.79 24.84 31.56
CA GLY A 15 10.38 23.71 30.82
C GLY A 15 11.08 24.26 29.59
N PHE A 16 12.40 24.39 29.63
CA PHE A 16 13.19 24.42 28.39
C PHE A 16 13.03 23.04 27.77
N GLY A 17 12.06 22.90 26.86
CA GLY A 17 12.07 21.81 25.89
C GLY A 17 13.35 21.95 25.09
N LEU A 18 14.34 21.13 25.41
CA LEU A 18 15.39 20.79 24.46
C LEU A 18 14.65 20.15 23.27
N CYS A 19 14.35 20.95 22.23
CA CYS A 19 14.11 20.41 20.91
C CYS A 19 15.36 19.60 20.55
N THR A 20 15.38 18.32 20.90
CA THR A 20 16.27 17.39 20.21
C THR A 20 15.82 17.45 18.76
N GLN A 21 16.63 18.09 17.90
CA GLN A 21 16.37 18.07 16.47
C GLN A 21 16.30 16.59 16.07
N ALA A 22 15.12 16.16 15.70
CA ALA A 22 14.94 14.86 15.10
C ALA A 22 15.84 14.81 13.87
N MET A 23 16.81 13.92 13.86
CA MET A 23 17.80 13.81 12.77
C MET A 23 17.47 12.55 11.97
N ALA A 24 17.23 12.72 10.67
CA ALA A 24 17.33 11.60 9.75
C ALA A 24 18.81 11.19 9.70
N GLU A 25 19.07 9.93 9.41
CA GLU A 25 20.41 9.39 9.51
C GLU A 25 20.83 8.79 8.17
N ASN A 26 22.00 9.18 7.69
CA ASN A 26 22.65 8.58 6.53
C ASN A 26 23.72 7.56 6.98
N PRO A 27 23.75 6.34 6.43
CA PRO A 27 22.99 5.86 5.26
C PRO A 27 21.52 5.61 5.57
N LEU A 28 20.67 5.81 4.57
CA LEU A 28 19.23 5.68 4.63
C LEU A 28 18.76 4.26 4.97
N ILE A 29 19.45 3.26 4.44
CA ILE A 29 19.15 1.85 4.58
C ILE A 29 20.36 1.18 5.26
N GLN A 30 20.13 0.56 6.42
CA GLN A 30 21.17 -0.11 7.18
C GLN A 30 21.07 -1.65 7.12
N THR A 31 19.91 -2.18 6.77
CA THR A 31 19.57 -3.61 6.76
C THR A 31 20.24 -4.40 5.63
N TYR A 32 20.80 -3.72 4.65
CA TYR A 32 21.62 -4.27 3.58
C TYR A 32 22.50 -3.17 2.96
N TYR A 33 23.47 -3.56 2.13
CA TYR A 33 24.23 -2.60 1.35
C TYR A 33 23.44 -2.27 0.07
N SER A 34 23.08 -1.00 -0.09
CA SER A 34 22.16 -0.50 -1.11
C SER A 34 22.88 0.48 -2.07
N PRO A 35 23.78 0.00 -2.97
CA PRO A 35 24.42 0.85 -3.94
C PRO A 35 23.47 1.35 -5.01
N ASP A 36 23.91 2.35 -5.76
CA ASP A 36 23.32 2.82 -7.01
C ASP A 36 21.83 3.18 -6.87
N PRO A 37 21.46 4.11 -5.96
CA PRO A 37 20.07 4.42 -5.66
C PRO A 37 19.35 5.06 -6.84
N ALA A 38 18.16 4.55 -7.16
CA ALA A 38 17.30 5.04 -8.21
C ALA A 38 15.92 5.43 -7.65
N PRO A 39 15.75 6.70 -7.20
CA PRO A 39 14.49 7.17 -6.62
C PRO A 39 13.40 7.36 -7.67
N VAL A 40 12.16 7.00 -7.33
CA VAL A 40 10.99 7.19 -8.18
C VAL A 40 9.74 7.42 -7.35
N VAL A 41 8.83 8.28 -7.83
CA VAL A 41 7.57 8.60 -7.18
C VAL A 41 6.43 7.83 -7.83
N PHE A 42 5.61 7.16 -7.01
CA PHE A 42 4.38 6.50 -7.39
C PHE A 42 3.22 7.03 -6.52
N GLY A 43 2.50 8.04 -7.02
CA GLY A 43 1.44 8.68 -6.26
C GLY A 43 1.97 9.35 -4.99
N ASP A 44 1.51 8.91 -3.84
CA ASP A 44 1.91 9.45 -2.52
C ASP A 44 3.14 8.77 -1.91
N THR A 45 3.74 7.83 -2.62
CA THR A 45 4.88 7.05 -2.15
C THR A 45 6.12 7.37 -2.99
N LEU A 46 7.26 7.58 -2.34
CA LEU A 46 8.56 7.61 -2.98
C LEU A 46 9.28 6.30 -2.66
N CYS A 47 9.78 5.62 -3.70
CA CYS A 47 10.57 4.40 -3.57
C CYS A 47 12.00 4.64 -4.09
N THR A 48 12.99 3.98 -3.50
CA THR A 48 14.34 3.89 -4.04
C THR A 48 14.67 2.44 -4.34
N TYR A 49 15.03 2.19 -5.58
CA TYR A 49 15.55 0.89 -6.03
C TYR A 49 17.06 0.92 -5.92
N SER A 50 17.66 -0.19 -5.55
CA SER A 50 19.11 -0.30 -5.42
C SER A 50 19.58 -1.71 -5.74
N GLY A 51 20.86 -1.85 -6.06
CA GLY A 51 21.54 -3.14 -6.01
C GLY A 51 21.66 -3.66 -4.57
N ASN A 52 22.32 -4.79 -4.43
CA ASN A 52 22.64 -5.40 -3.13
C ASN A 52 24.12 -5.81 -3.16
N ASP A 53 25.01 -4.93 -2.68
CA ASP A 53 26.45 -5.22 -2.58
C ASP A 53 26.71 -6.34 -1.57
N GLU A 54 27.53 -7.30 -1.94
CA GLU A 54 27.97 -8.37 -1.02
C GLU A 54 29.34 -8.10 -0.38
N GLY A 55 29.96 -6.99 -0.71
CA GLY A 55 31.31 -6.65 -0.26
C GLY A 55 32.38 -7.42 -1.02
N GLY A 56 33.56 -7.55 -0.42
CA GLY A 56 34.69 -8.22 -1.06
C GLY A 56 35.63 -7.28 -1.79
N SER A 57 36.20 -7.70 -2.91
CA SER A 57 37.24 -6.98 -3.65
C SER A 57 36.82 -6.48 -5.04
N PHE A 58 35.54 -6.63 -5.38
CA PHE A 58 34.96 -6.20 -6.65
C PHE A 58 33.47 -5.93 -6.48
N PHE A 59 32.81 -5.35 -7.48
CA PHE A 59 31.37 -5.06 -7.51
C PHE A 59 30.55 -6.34 -7.67
N THR A 60 30.57 -7.18 -6.64
CA THR A 60 29.74 -8.37 -6.57
C THR A 60 28.40 -7.97 -5.96
N MET A 61 27.36 -8.07 -6.72
CA MET A 61 26.02 -7.72 -6.33
C MET A 61 25.09 -8.91 -6.56
N HIS A 62 24.19 -9.15 -5.64
CA HIS A 62 23.24 -10.25 -5.67
C HIS A 62 21.81 -9.71 -5.61
N GLY A 63 21.22 -9.54 -6.79
CA GLY A 63 19.85 -9.07 -6.94
C GLY A 63 19.64 -7.59 -6.66
N TRP A 64 18.40 -7.20 -6.71
CA TRP A 64 17.93 -5.85 -6.47
C TRP A 64 16.87 -5.81 -5.39
N ARG A 65 16.80 -4.68 -4.70
CA ARG A 65 15.87 -4.41 -3.61
C ARG A 65 15.16 -3.08 -3.81
N VAL A 66 14.08 -2.87 -3.08
CA VAL A 66 13.33 -1.61 -3.05
C VAL A 66 12.92 -1.28 -1.62
N SER A 67 13.08 -0.02 -1.25
CA SER A 67 12.56 0.55 -0.01
C SER A 67 11.73 1.78 -0.34
N CYS A 68 10.61 1.97 0.35
CA CYS A 68 9.65 3.04 0.09
C CYS A 68 9.37 3.88 1.32
N THR A 69 8.90 5.11 1.10
CA THR A 69 8.52 6.06 2.15
C THR A 69 7.33 6.92 1.71
N THR A 70 6.55 7.39 2.67
CA THR A 70 5.53 8.42 2.47
C THR A 70 5.86 9.72 3.21
N ASP A 71 6.88 9.71 4.10
CA ASP A 71 7.24 10.82 4.98
C ASP A 71 8.69 11.31 4.83
N MET A 72 9.54 10.61 4.06
CA MET A 72 10.95 10.89 3.78
C MET A 72 11.92 10.63 4.93
N VAL A 73 11.45 10.20 6.09
CA VAL A 73 12.31 9.93 7.26
C VAL A 73 12.21 8.51 7.76
N ASN A 74 11.08 7.83 7.53
CA ASN A 74 10.90 6.40 7.80
C ASN A 74 10.80 5.66 6.47
N TRP A 75 11.52 4.55 6.35
CA TRP A 75 11.61 3.76 5.11
C TRP A 75 11.25 2.31 5.40
N THR A 76 10.36 1.78 4.60
CA THR A 76 9.91 0.38 4.67
C THR A 76 10.68 -0.45 3.64
N ASP A 77 11.33 -1.52 4.07
CA ASP A 77 11.90 -2.51 3.15
C ASP A 77 10.74 -3.33 2.56
N MET A 78 10.52 -3.23 1.25
CA MET A 78 9.33 -3.82 0.60
C MET A 78 9.50 -5.29 0.23
N ASN A 79 10.74 -5.80 0.19
CA ASN A 79 11.05 -7.20 -0.10
C ASN A 79 12.52 -7.50 0.22
N THR A 80 12.88 -8.78 0.29
CA THR A 80 14.30 -9.18 0.39
C THR A 80 15.02 -9.05 -0.94
N LEU A 81 14.45 -9.61 -2.02
CA LEU A 81 14.92 -9.44 -3.40
C LEU A 81 13.71 -9.37 -4.33
N ILE A 82 13.71 -8.40 -5.22
CA ILE A 82 12.63 -8.18 -6.20
C ILE A 82 12.93 -8.81 -7.56
N LEU A 83 14.20 -9.05 -7.85
CA LEU A 83 14.72 -9.62 -9.09
C LEU A 83 16.17 -10.07 -8.88
N GLU A 84 16.60 -11.11 -9.57
CA GLU A 84 17.99 -11.60 -9.63
C GLU A 84 18.42 -11.78 -11.09
N ALA A 85 19.74 -11.77 -11.37
CA ALA A 85 20.26 -12.08 -12.71
C ALA A 85 19.83 -13.46 -13.22
N GLY A 86 19.63 -14.42 -12.31
CA GLY A 86 19.11 -15.74 -12.61
C GLY A 86 17.73 -15.77 -13.26
N ASP A 87 16.93 -14.74 -13.08
CA ASP A 87 15.56 -14.62 -13.62
C ASP A 87 15.54 -14.27 -15.12
N PHE A 88 16.68 -13.91 -15.70
CA PHE A 88 16.79 -13.53 -17.11
C PHE A 88 17.05 -14.71 -18.07
N ASN A 89 16.43 -15.85 -17.86
CA ASN A 89 16.42 -17.02 -18.76
C ASN A 89 17.80 -17.38 -19.35
N GLY A 90 18.87 -17.32 -18.51
CA GLY A 90 20.22 -17.71 -18.90
C GLY A 90 21.00 -16.66 -19.69
N SER A 91 20.48 -15.45 -19.89
CA SER A 91 21.19 -14.37 -20.56
C SER A 91 22.15 -13.61 -19.64
N ALA A 92 21.96 -13.66 -18.33
CA ALA A 92 22.75 -12.96 -17.32
C ALA A 92 23.53 -13.95 -16.43
N LYS A 93 24.71 -13.54 -15.97
CA LYS A 93 25.51 -14.26 -14.99
C LYS A 93 25.07 -13.89 -13.58
N LYS A 94 25.11 -14.84 -12.67
CA LYS A 94 24.90 -14.58 -11.24
C LYS A 94 25.91 -13.57 -10.69
N ASN A 95 25.46 -12.77 -9.74
CA ASN A 95 26.26 -11.75 -9.03
C ASN A 95 26.80 -10.61 -9.93
N GLY A 96 26.18 -10.39 -11.07
CA GLY A 96 26.44 -9.29 -11.98
C GLY A 96 25.26 -8.33 -12.09
N ASP A 97 24.57 -8.09 -11.00
CA ASP A 97 23.30 -7.38 -10.86
C ASP A 97 23.56 -5.92 -10.48
N TRP A 98 23.90 -5.08 -11.48
CA TRP A 98 24.41 -3.73 -11.27
C TRP A 98 23.32 -2.66 -11.32
N ALA A 99 23.70 -1.38 -11.47
CA ALA A 99 22.77 -0.25 -11.43
C ALA A 99 21.50 -0.40 -12.29
N SER A 100 20.43 0.20 -11.84
CA SER A 100 19.07 -0.04 -12.35
C SER A 100 18.16 1.16 -12.16
N GLN A 101 17.01 1.19 -12.85
CA GLN A 101 15.92 2.13 -12.57
C GLN A 101 14.57 1.54 -12.93
N CYS A 102 13.55 1.84 -12.09
CA CYS A 102 12.16 1.49 -12.31
C CYS A 102 11.36 2.69 -12.84
N ILE A 103 10.36 2.41 -13.68
CA ILE A 103 9.35 3.39 -14.11
C ILE A 103 8.00 2.71 -14.30
N ARG A 104 6.90 3.47 -14.07
CA ARG A 104 5.54 2.98 -14.28
C ARG A 104 4.97 3.50 -15.58
N ARG A 105 4.32 2.63 -16.37
CA ARG A 105 3.53 2.99 -17.56
C ARG A 105 2.36 2.02 -17.75
N ASN A 106 1.18 2.53 -18.05
CA ASN A 106 -0.01 1.73 -18.37
C ASN A 106 -0.32 0.64 -17.31
N GLY A 107 -0.23 1.00 -16.03
CA GLY A 107 -0.50 0.09 -14.91
C GLY A 107 0.61 -0.90 -14.58
N LYS A 108 1.68 -0.98 -15.37
CA LYS A 108 2.81 -1.89 -15.17
C LYS A 108 4.07 -1.15 -14.76
N TYR A 109 4.95 -1.86 -14.05
CA TYR A 109 6.28 -1.40 -13.63
C TYR A 109 7.33 -2.05 -14.50
N TYR A 110 8.19 -1.24 -15.11
CA TYR A 110 9.28 -1.66 -15.98
C TYR A 110 10.60 -1.37 -15.28
N TYR A 111 11.39 -2.41 -15.07
CA TYR A 111 12.64 -2.32 -14.34
C TYR A 111 13.81 -2.58 -15.28
N TYR A 112 14.57 -1.54 -15.58
CA TYR A 112 15.75 -1.59 -16.45
C TYR A 112 16.97 -1.81 -15.58
N VAL A 113 17.76 -2.80 -15.90
CA VAL A 113 18.89 -3.24 -15.08
C VAL A 113 20.12 -3.50 -15.94
N THR A 114 21.29 -3.27 -15.36
CA THR A 114 22.56 -3.76 -15.92
C THR A 114 22.77 -5.20 -15.48
N VAL A 115 23.10 -6.07 -16.41
CA VAL A 115 23.53 -7.45 -16.12
C VAL A 115 24.87 -7.76 -16.78
N GLU A 116 25.69 -8.61 -16.14
CA GLU A 116 26.80 -9.23 -16.82
C GLU A 116 26.28 -10.34 -17.74
N SER A 117 26.52 -10.19 -19.05
CA SER A 117 25.99 -11.13 -20.03
C SER A 117 26.76 -12.47 -20.03
N THR A 118 26.03 -13.59 -20.13
CA THR A 118 26.64 -14.92 -20.35
C THR A 118 27.42 -15.02 -21.68
N ARG A 119 27.17 -14.10 -22.61
CA ARG A 119 27.89 -14.00 -23.91
C ARG A 119 29.14 -13.11 -23.84
N GLY A 120 29.52 -12.66 -22.65
CA GLY A 120 30.59 -11.69 -22.42
C GLY A 120 30.14 -10.25 -22.56
N GLY A 121 30.82 -9.33 -21.84
CA GLY A 121 30.40 -7.93 -21.73
C GLY A 121 29.19 -7.74 -20.81
N ARG A 122 28.58 -6.55 -20.88
CA ARG A 122 27.43 -6.15 -20.11
C ARG A 122 26.25 -5.83 -21.00
N ALA A 123 25.06 -5.85 -20.45
CA ALA A 123 23.85 -5.59 -21.21
C ALA A 123 22.79 -4.88 -20.36
N VAL A 124 21.96 -4.10 -21.01
CA VAL A 124 20.74 -3.56 -20.44
C VAL A 124 19.60 -4.56 -20.68
N ASN A 125 19.03 -5.04 -19.61
CA ASN A 125 17.83 -5.89 -19.62
C ASN A 125 16.63 -5.11 -19.07
N VAL A 126 15.44 -5.63 -19.31
CA VAL A 126 14.19 -5.10 -18.77
C VAL A 126 13.34 -6.22 -18.21
N ALA A 127 12.85 -6.05 -17.00
CA ALA A 127 11.87 -6.91 -16.37
C ALA A 127 10.57 -6.14 -16.08
N VAL A 128 9.46 -6.84 -15.93
CA VAL A 128 8.13 -6.25 -15.75
C VAL A 128 7.42 -6.87 -14.55
N SER A 129 6.66 -6.04 -13.82
CA SER A 129 5.78 -6.46 -12.73
C SER A 129 4.46 -5.68 -12.76
N ASP A 130 3.43 -6.22 -12.13
CA ASP A 130 2.18 -5.52 -11.83
C ASP A 130 2.26 -4.75 -10.50
N LYS A 131 3.30 -5.00 -9.68
CA LYS A 131 3.55 -4.34 -8.39
C LYS A 131 4.92 -3.66 -8.36
N LYS A 132 5.02 -2.52 -7.64
CA LYS A 132 6.28 -1.77 -7.48
C LYS A 132 7.35 -2.56 -6.73
N GLU A 133 6.91 -3.41 -5.79
CA GLU A 133 7.76 -4.31 -5.00
C GLU A 133 8.06 -5.66 -5.66
N GLY A 134 7.61 -5.86 -6.91
CA GLY A 134 7.82 -7.12 -7.63
C GLY A 134 6.81 -8.22 -7.24
N PRO A 135 7.16 -9.51 -7.49
CA PRO A 135 8.36 -9.94 -8.20
C PRO A 135 8.38 -9.50 -9.67
N PHE A 136 9.54 -9.11 -10.16
CA PHE A 136 9.73 -8.74 -11.55
C PHE A 136 10.07 -9.98 -12.38
N LYS A 137 9.68 -9.99 -13.65
CA LYS A 137 9.92 -11.09 -14.60
C LYS A 137 10.58 -10.57 -15.88
N ASP A 138 11.51 -11.36 -16.42
CA ASP A 138 12.15 -11.07 -17.70
C ASP A 138 11.11 -10.78 -18.80
N ALA A 139 11.13 -9.55 -19.32
CA ALA A 139 10.19 -9.11 -20.34
C ALA A 139 10.57 -9.57 -21.77
N LEU A 140 11.83 -10.05 -21.98
CA LEU A 140 12.39 -10.35 -23.29
C LEU A 140 12.77 -11.82 -23.49
N ASN A 141 12.43 -12.67 -22.52
CA ASN A 141 12.66 -14.11 -22.57
C ASN A 141 14.12 -14.48 -22.92
N GLY A 142 15.07 -13.98 -22.14
CA GLY A 142 16.50 -14.25 -22.30
C GLY A 142 17.19 -13.44 -23.39
N LYS A 143 16.56 -12.38 -23.88
CA LYS A 143 17.20 -11.43 -24.79
C LYS A 143 17.58 -10.15 -24.03
N HIS A 144 18.60 -9.47 -24.50
CA HIS A 144 18.95 -8.15 -24.03
C HIS A 144 18.12 -7.10 -24.77
N LEU A 145 17.73 -6.01 -24.08
CA LEU A 145 17.22 -4.82 -24.73
C LEU A 145 18.32 -4.13 -25.51
N ALA A 146 19.50 -4.02 -24.89
CA ALA A 146 20.71 -3.50 -25.54
C ALA A 146 21.95 -4.30 -25.11
N GLY A 147 22.83 -4.61 -26.04
CA GLY A 147 24.07 -5.35 -25.78
C GLY A 147 24.07 -6.80 -26.32
N PRO A 148 25.09 -7.61 -25.92
CA PRO A 148 26.13 -7.28 -24.95
C PRO A 148 27.23 -6.36 -25.51
N ASN A 149 27.70 -5.43 -24.68
CA ASN A 149 28.81 -4.54 -24.93
C ASN A 149 29.42 -4.13 -23.57
N TRP A 150 30.74 -4.01 -23.46
CA TRP A 150 31.40 -3.62 -22.20
C TRP A 150 31.01 -2.21 -21.72
N ASP A 151 30.60 -1.33 -22.64
CA ASP A 151 30.17 0.05 -22.36
C ASP A 151 28.71 0.14 -21.82
N TYR A 152 27.94 -0.96 -21.84
CA TYR A 152 26.48 -0.92 -21.60
C TYR A 152 26.14 -1.20 -20.15
N ILE A 153 26.24 -0.15 -19.32
CA ILE A 153 25.88 -0.17 -17.89
C ILE A 153 24.99 1.03 -17.54
N ASP A 154 24.40 1.00 -16.38
CA ASP A 154 23.71 2.11 -15.68
C ASP A 154 22.54 2.71 -16.48
N PRO A 155 21.50 1.93 -16.75
CA PRO A 155 20.33 2.44 -17.45
C PRO A 155 19.56 3.46 -16.61
N THR A 156 19.16 4.59 -17.24
CA THR A 156 18.19 5.54 -16.70
C THR A 156 17.07 5.75 -17.70
N VAL A 157 15.84 5.77 -17.22
CA VAL A 157 14.62 5.85 -18.04
C VAL A 157 13.77 7.05 -17.64
N PHE A 158 13.15 7.67 -18.63
CA PHE A 158 12.35 8.87 -18.44
C PHE A 158 11.20 8.89 -19.45
N ILE A 159 10.01 9.31 -19.03
CA ILE A 159 8.87 9.57 -19.91
C ILE A 159 8.66 11.07 -19.98
N ASP A 160 8.73 11.62 -21.19
CA ASP A 160 8.58 13.06 -21.43
C ASP A 160 7.09 13.47 -21.44
N ASP A 161 6.81 14.77 -21.40
CA ASP A 161 5.44 15.32 -21.35
C ASP A 161 4.61 14.98 -22.57
N ASP A 162 5.25 14.67 -23.71
CA ASP A 162 4.59 14.18 -24.93
C ASP A 162 4.29 12.67 -24.91
N GLY A 163 4.66 11.98 -23.81
CA GLY A 163 4.52 10.54 -23.63
C GLY A 163 5.64 9.71 -24.25
N GLN A 164 6.63 10.31 -24.92
CA GLN A 164 7.78 9.56 -25.43
C GLN A 164 8.68 9.13 -24.28
N ALA A 165 8.90 7.83 -24.15
CA ALA A 165 9.88 7.30 -23.21
C ALA A 165 11.28 7.25 -23.83
N TRP A 166 12.28 7.63 -23.05
CA TRP A 166 13.68 7.65 -23.42
C TRP A 166 14.49 6.79 -22.46
N LEU A 167 15.41 6.00 -23.01
CA LEU A 167 16.35 5.17 -22.25
C LEU A 167 17.77 5.66 -22.55
N TYR A 168 18.57 5.88 -21.50
CA TYR A 168 19.97 6.28 -21.58
C TYR A 168 20.81 5.30 -20.74
N TRP A 169 22.10 5.11 -21.12
CA TRP A 169 23.03 4.26 -20.39
C TRP A 169 24.47 4.51 -20.84
N GLY A 170 25.44 3.94 -20.11
CA GLY A 170 26.78 3.73 -20.67
C GLY A 170 27.97 4.30 -19.92
N ASN A 171 29.15 3.74 -20.20
CA ASN A 171 30.49 4.06 -19.71
C ASN A 171 31.53 3.75 -20.82
N PRO A 172 32.38 4.63 -21.27
CA PRO A 172 32.47 6.06 -20.95
C PRO A 172 31.66 6.96 -21.90
N LYS A 173 30.75 6.42 -22.67
CA LYS A 173 29.92 7.17 -23.61
C LYS A 173 28.45 7.07 -23.18
N LEU A 174 27.74 8.17 -23.34
CA LEU A 174 26.29 8.18 -23.11
C LEU A 174 25.56 7.67 -24.36
N TYR A 175 24.97 6.51 -24.26
CA TYR A 175 24.10 5.93 -25.27
C TYR A 175 22.64 6.26 -24.96
N TYR A 176 21.78 6.31 -25.98
CA TYR A 176 20.35 6.50 -25.81
C TYR A 176 19.54 5.95 -26.98
N CYS A 177 18.27 5.64 -26.68
CA CYS A 177 17.24 5.43 -27.70
C CYS A 177 15.86 5.88 -27.18
N PRO A 178 14.96 6.31 -28.07
CA PRO A 178 13.53 6.36 -27.74
C PRO A 178 13.01 4.94 -27.59
N LEU A 179 12.18 4.70 -26.58
CA LEU A 179 11.49 3.42 -26.39
C LEU A 179 10.18 3.39 -27.20
N LYS A 180 9.78 2.21 -27.64
CA LYS A 180 8.43 1.96 -28.14
C LYS A 180 7.42 2.05 -26.98
N GLU A 181 6.15 2.17 -27.32
CA GLU A 181 5.05 2.21 -26.34
C GLU A 181 5.04 0.98 -25.40
N ASN A 182 5.51 -0.17 -25.86
CA ASN A 182 5.62 -1.39 -25.06
C ASN A 182 6.74 -1.35 -24.01
N MET A 183 7.55 -0.29 -23.96
CA MET A 183 8.64 -0.09 -23.01
C MET A 183 9.78 -1.12 -22.99
N ILE A 184 9.79 -2.07 -23.91
CA ILE A 184 10.76 -3.19 -23.92
C ILE A 184 11.61 -3.24 -25.20
N GLU A 185 11.48 -2.24 -26.06
CA GLU A 185 12.23 -2.15 -27.33
C GLU A 185 12.59 -0.70 -27.62
N CYS A 186 13.79 -0.49 -28.20
CA CYS A 186 14.11 0.79 -28.83
C CYS A 186 13.25 1.02 -30.07
N ALA A 187 12.71 2.22 -30.23
CA ALA A 187 11.92 2.60 -31.39
C ALA A 187 12.78 2.99 -32.61
N SER A 188 14.07 3.27 -32.40
CA SER A 188 15.05 3.54 -33.44
C SER A 188 16.40 2.93 -33.09
N GLU A 189 17.39 3.10 -33.98
CA GLU A 189 18.78 2.73 -33.69
C GLU A 189 19.31 3.41 -32.44
N ILE A 190 20.16 2.69 -31.70
CA ILE A 190 20.88 3.21 -30.53
C ILE A 190 21.86 4.29 -31.02
N LYS A 191 21.79 5.44 -30.35
CA LYS A 191 22.66 6.60 -30.67
C LYS A 191 23.63 6.85 -29.54
N VAL A 192 24.76 7.47 -29.88
CA VAL A 192 25.71 8.04 -28.92
C VAL A 192 25.46 9.55 -28.85
N SER A 193 25.35 10.07 -27.62
CA SER A 193 25.22 11.52 -27.41
C SER A 193 26.49 12.27 -27.85
N ASP A 194 26.35 13.53 -28.23
CA ASP A 194 27.49 14.41 -28.35
C ASP A 194 28.09 14.66 -26.97
N MET A 195 29.31 14.12 -26.77
CA MET A 195 30.03 14.19 -25.49
C MET A 195 30.71 15.54 -25.23
N SER A 196 30.71 16.47 -26.18
CA SER A 196 31.36 17.79 -26.03
C SER A 196 30.75 18.62 -24.90
N GLY A 197 29.45 18.44 -24.65
CA GLY A 197 28.69 19.12 -23.61
C GLY A 197 28.91 18.61 -22.19
N PHE A 198 29.77 17.61 -21.97
CA PHE A 198 30.10 17.04 -20.65
C PHE A 198 31.49 17.47 -20.14
N ASN A 199 32.10 18.43 -20.79
CA ASN A 199 33.42 18.98 -20.42
C ASN A 199 34.54 17.92 -20.31
N GLY A 200 34.43 16.83 -21.08
CA GLY A 200 35.38 15.69 -21.06
C GLY A 200 35.42 14.92 -19.74
N LYS A 201 34.40 15.06 -18.91
CA LYS A 201 34.38 14.47 -17.56
C LYS A 201 33.40 13.32 -17.38
N TYR A 202 32.45 13.09 -18.27
CA TYR A 202 31.51 11.98 -18.16
C TYR A 202 32.25 10.63 -18.01
N THR A 203 31.89 9.87 -17.00
CA THR A 203 32.40 8.51 -16.76
C THR A 203 31.29 7.49 -16.92
N GLU A 204 30.26 7.53 -16.05
CA GLU A 204 29.19 6.53 -15.97
C GLU A 204 27.99 7.08 -15.17
N GLY A 205 27.04 6.22 -14.76
CA GLY A 205 25.94 6.53 -13.85
C GLY A 205 25.04 7.66 -14.31
N PRO A 206 24.56 7.70 -15.58
CA PRO A 206 23.68 8.76 -16.02
C PRO A 206 22.36 8.72 -15.29
N TRP A 207 21.83 9.88 -14.94
CA TRP A 207 20.48 10.08 -14.41
C TRP A 207 19.83 11.25 -15.14
N ILE A 208 18.72 10.99 -15.81
CA ILE A 208 17.93 12.01 -16.47
C ILE A 208 16.84 12.56 -15.55
N HIS A 209 16.77 13.88 -15.41
CA HIS A 209 15.74 14.58 -14.66
C HIS A 209 15.19 15.75 -15.47
N LYS A 210 13.88 15.98 -15.47
CA LYS A 210 13.24 17.12 -16.12
C LYS A 210 12.66 18.07 -15.08
N ARG A 211 12.96 19.37 -15.23
CA ARG A 211 12.33 20.41 -14.41
C ARG A 211 11.99 21.62 -15.29
N GLY A 212 10.71 21.94 -15.35
CA GLY A 212 10.21 22.92 -16.33
C GLY A 212 10.59 22.51 -17.75
N ASN A 213 11.19 23.42 -18.50
CA ASN A 213 11.60 23.17 -19.89
C ASN A 213 13.06 22.70 -20.02
N LYS A 214 13.72 22.32 -18.92
CA LYS A 214 15.11 21.88 -18.93
C LYS A 214 15.23 20.40 -18.59
N TYR A 215 16.14 19.74 -19.30
CA TYR A 215 16.58 18.38 -19.04
C TYR A 215 17.95 18.43 -18.38
N TYR A 216 18.11 17.71 -17.30
CA TYR A 216 19.35 17.61 -16.52
C TYR A 216 19.88 16.20 -16.66
N MET A 217 21.08 16.08 -17.20
CA MET A 217 21.84 14.83 -17.19
C MET A 217 22.84 14.90 -16.07
N ILE A 218 22.64 14.11 -15.03
CA ILE A 218 23.50 13.98 -13.85
C ILE A 218 24.32 12.73 -14.04
N TYR A 219 25.59 12.71 -13.65
CA TYR A 219 26.50 11.58 -13.94
C TYR A 219 27.71 11.56 -13.03
N ALA A 220 28.32 10.38 -12.89
CA ALA A 220 29.64 10.21 -12.30
C ALA A 220 30.71 10.77 -13.26
N ALA A 221 31.68 11.50 -12.71
CA ALA A 221 32.58 12.30 -13.48
C ALA A 221 34.05 12.25 -13.01
N GLY A 222 34.98 12.37 -13.94
CA GLY A 222 36.37 12.72 -13.69
C GLY A 222 37.30 11.56 -13.32
N GLY A 223 36.82 10.32 -13.35
CA GLY A 223 37.61 9.13 -12.97
C GLY A 223 37.73 8.96 -11.44
N ILE A 224 38.32 7.87 -11.00
CA ILE A 224 38.34 7.43 -9.60
C ILE A 224 39.35 8.22 -8.73
N PRO A 225 38.93 8.79 -7.58
CA PRO A 225 37.55 8.87 -7.07
C PRO A 225 36.70 9.87 -7.87
N GLU A 226 35.45 9.47 -8.13
CA GLU A 226 34.53 10.21 -8.96
C GLU A 226 33.84 11.35 -8.21
N SER A 227 33.49 12.43 -8.92
CA SER A 227 32.53 13.45 -8.50
C SER A 227 31.17 13.20 -9.15
N ILE A 228 30.13 13.85 -8.67
CA ILE A 228 28.82 13.89 -9.33
C ILE A 228 28.70 15.27 -9.98
N ASP A 229 28.66 15.25 -11.30
CA ASP A 229 28.58 16.45 -12.13
C ASP A 229 27.25 16.45 -12.89
N TYR A 230 26.92 17.57 -13.56
CA TYR A 230 25.74 17.60 -14.41
C TYR A 230 25.89 18.53 -15.60
N SER A 231 25.14 18.22 -16.64
CA SER A 231 24.92 19.05 -17.83
C SER A 231 23.42 19.24 -18.02
N TRP A 232 23.02 20.33 -18.66
CA TRP A 232 21.60 20.52 -19.01
C TRP A 232 21.39 20.75 -20.50
N SER A 233 20.13 20.64 -20.95
CA SER A 233 19.69 20.86 -22.32
C SER A 233 18.26 21.36 -22.39
N ASP A 234 17.85 21.91 -23.52
CA ASP A 234 16.45 22.22 -23.86
C ASP A 234 15.76 21.05 -24.59
N SER A 235 16.50 19.97 -24.84
CA SER A 235 15.98 18.75 -25.51
C SER A 235 16.44 17.48 -24.78
N PRO A 236 15.65 16.41 -24.76
CA PRO A 236 16.05 15.15 -24.13
C PRO A 236 17.29 14.52 -24.77
N THR A 237 17.64 14.91 -25.99
CA THR A 237 18.78 14.35 -26.73
C THR A 237 19.98 15.32 -26.85
N GLY A 238 19.95 16.43 -26.14
CA GLY A 238 20.96 17.50 -26.26
C GLY A 238 20.62 18.52 -27.35
N PRO A 239 21.55 19.41 -27.71
CA PRO A 239 22.93 19.45 -27.21
C PRO A 239 23.01 19.77 -25.72
N TRP A 240 23.94 19.11 -25.02
CA TRP A 240 24.17 19.29 -23.60
C TRP A 240 25.14 20.46 -23.34
N THR A 241 25.01 21.09 -22.19
CA THR A 241 25.89 22.14 -21.70
C THR A 241 26.28 21.85 -20.27
N TYR A 242 27.58 21.69 -20.03
CA TYR A 242 28.13 21.47 -18.68
C TYR A 242 27.78 22.62 -17.73
N LYS A 243 27.38 22.30 -16.52
CA LYS A 243 26.94 23.27 -15.52
C LYS A 243 27.73 23.25 -14.23
N GLY A 244 28.34 22.14 -13.86
CA GLY A 244 29.18 22.09 -12.67
C GLY A 244 29.11 20.79 -11.89
N VAL A 245 29.70 20.85 -10.72
CA VAL A 245 29.78 19.75 -9.74
C VAL A 245 28.64 19.90 -8.76
N ILE A 246 27.84 18.82 -8.63
CA ILE A 246 26.83 18.69 -7.57
C ILE A 246 27.47 18.22 -6.27
N MET A 247 28.23 17.11 -6.33
CA MET A 247 28.93 16.58 -5.16
C MET A 247 30.41 16.29 -5.49
N PRO A 248 31.34 16.94 -4.79
CA PRO A 248 32.78 16.71 -4.99
C PRO A 248 33.21 15.30 -4.59
N SER A 249 34.21 14.73 -5.24
CA SER A 249 34.79 13.44 -4.91
C SER A 249 35.44 13.35 -3.51
N SER A 250 35.67 14.50 -2.88
CA SER A 250 36.29 14.63 -1.56
C SER A 250 35.30 14.62 -0.38
N GLU A 251 34.02 14.34 -0.62
CA GLU A 251 33.03 14.31 0.46
C GLU A 251 33.32 13.19 1.47
N PRO A 252 33.20 13.47 2.78
CA PRO A 252 33.49 12.48 3.81
C PRO A 252 32.60 11.24 3.71
N GLY A 253 33.23 10.06 3.61
CA GLY A 253 32.55 8.77 3.49
C GLY A 253 32.03 8.45 2.08
N SER A 254 32.37 9.23 1.06
CA SER A 254 32.14 8.85 -0.33
C SER A 254 32.85 7.55 -0.66
N ALA A 255 32.21 6.70 -1.46
CA ALA A 255 32.86 5.60 -2.13
C ALA A 255 33.76 6.14 -3.27
N PHE A 256 34.63 5.31 -3.82
CA PHE A 256 35.52 5.73 -4.93
C PHE A 256 34.77 5.83 -6.27
N THR A 257 33.68 5.08 -6.45
CA THR A 257 32.68 5.28 -7.50
C THR A 257 31.45 5.94 -6.90
N VAL A 258 30.68 6.68 -7.70
CA VAL A 258 29.45 7.33 -7.28
C VAL A 258 28.33 7.05 -8.26
N HIS A 259 27.11 6.99 -7.74
CA HIS A 259 25.88 6.93 -8.53
C HIS A 259 24.82 7.75 -7.83
N SER A 260 23.98 8.46 -8.59
CA SER A 260 23.03 9.38 -7.97
C SER A 260 21.73 9.49 -8.74
N GLY A 261 20.68 9.96 -8.04
CA GLY A 261 19.41 10.33 -8.62
C GLY A 261 18.84 11.57 -7.96
N ILE A 262 18.09 12.37 -8.71
CA ILE A 262 17.32 13.50 -8.20
C ILE A 262 15.84 13.20 -8.40
N VAL A 263 15.03 13.57 -7.40
CA VAL A 263 13.58 13.46 -7.46
C VAL A 263 12.92 14.62 -6.72
N ASP A 264 11.83 15.13 -7.27
CA ASP A 264 10.93 16.05 -6.58
C ASP A 264 9.76 15.27 -5.98
N PHE A 265 9.48 15.47 -4.69
CA PHE A 265 8.40 14.79 -3.98
C PHE A 265 7.71 15.76 -3.01
N LYS A 266 6.37 15.89 -3.12
CA LYS A 266 5.55 16.77 -2.27
C LYS A 266 6.11 18.19 -2.17
N GLY A 267 6.61 18.74 -3.28
CA GLY A 267 7.12 20.11 -3.39
C GLY A 267 8.54 20.33 -2.82
N ARG A 268 9.23 19.27 -2.44
CA ARG A 268 10.63 19.28 -1.96
C ARG A 268 11.52 18.52 -2.94
N SER A 269 12.80 18.85 -3.02
CA SER A 269 13.76 18.23 -3.94
C SER A 269 14.81 17.45 -3.15
N PHE A 270 15.05 16.22 -3.60
CA PHE A 270 15.94 15.27 -2.92
C PHE A 270 16.99 14.73 -3.86
N PHE A 271 18.21 14.65 -3.34
CA PHE A 271 19.38 14.12 -4.02
C PHE A 271 19.81 12.82 -3.34
N PHE A 272 19.71 11.72 -4.07
CA PHE A 272 20.13 10.39 -3.65
C PHE A 272 21.51 10.10 -4.18
N TYR A 273 22.33 9.47 -3.35
CA TYR A 273 23.68 9.00 -3.71
C TYR A 273 24.04 7.80 -2.84
N HIS A 274 25.17 7.16 -3.07
CA HIS A 274 25.64 6.14 -2.15
C HIS A 274 26.94 6.57 -1.44
N ASN A 275 27.14 6.04 -0.24
CA ASN A 275 28.34 6.21 0.58
C ASN A 275 28.80 4.86 1.16
N GLN A 276 29.88 4.87 1.96
CA GLN A 276 30.43 3.68 2.62
C GLN A 276 30.28 3.74 4.16
N LYS A 277 29.26 4.45 4.67
CA LYS A 277 29.10 4.70 6.11
C LYS A 277 28.30 3.63 6.86
N ASN A 278 27.73 2.65 6.18
CA ASN A 278 27.05 1.52 6.83
C ASN A 278 28.05 0.69 7.63
N VAL A 279 27.55 -0.16 8.53
CA VAL A 279 28.36 -1.07 9.34
C VAL A 279 29.27 -1.90 8.42
N LYS A 280 30.59 -1.90 8.67
CA LYS A 280 31.63 -2.48 7.80
C LYS A 280 31.55 -2.06 6.33
N GLY A 281 31.01 -0.88 6.05
CA GLY A 281 30.94 -0.33 4.71
C GLY A 281 32.34 -0.07 4.08
N GLY A 282 32.36 -0.02 2.76
CA GLY A 282 33.56 0.17 1.99
C GLY A 282 33.22 0.44 0.52
N GLY A 283 34.23 0.54 -0.35
CA GLY A 283 34.03 0.82 -1.76
C GLY A 283 33.25 -0.22 -2.53
N TYR A 284 33.12 -1.44 -1.98
CA TYR A 284 32.30 -2.55 -2.51
C TYR A 284 31.21 -3.00 -1.51
N SER A 285 30.88 -2.13 -0.56
CA SER A 285 29.82 -2.30 0.43
C SER A 285 29.17 -0.94 0.66
N ARG A 286 28.56 -0.44 -0.39
CA ARG A 286 28.02 0.92 -0.49
C ARG A 286 26.58 0.96 0.02
N SER A 287 26.12 2.08 0.50
CA SER A 287 24.75 2.24 1.00
C SER A 287 24.15 3.58 0.62
N THR A 288 22.87 3.56 0.28
CA THR A 288 22.09 4.73 -0.11
C THR A 288 22.09 5.80 0.97
N ALA A 289 22.32 7.03 0.55
CA ALA A 289 22.20 8.23 1.34
C ALA A 289 21.36 9.28 0.62
N ILE A 290 20.84 10.25 1.34
CA ILE A 290 19.93 11.26 0.82
C ILE A 290 20.23 12.63 1.42
N GLU A 291 20.13 13.68 0.61
CA GLU A 291 20.16 15.08 1.04
C GLU A 291 18.96 15.82 0.46
N GLU A 292 18.32 16.66 1.25
CA GLU A 292 17.35 17.62 0.76
C GLU A 292 18.09 18.86 0.24
N PHE A 293 17.65 19.43 -0.89
CA PHE A 293 18.25 20.63 -1.43
C PHE A 293 17.22 21.58 -2.03
N THR A 294 17.63 22.84 -2.22
CA THR A 294 16.81 23.86 -2.89
C THR A 294 17.53 24.30 -4.17
N TRP A 295 16.81 24.27 -5.28
CA TRP A 295 17.29 24.76 -6.57
C TRP A 295 17.68 26.23 -6.50
N ASN A 296 18.76 26.62 -7.18
CA ASN A 296 19.10 28.02 -7.37
C ASN A 296 18.04 28.75 -8.21
N ALA A 297 17.93 30.06 -8.05
CA ALA A 297 16.94 30.88 -8.76
C ALA A 297 17.05 30.82 -10.29
N ASP A 298 18.25 30.55 -10.79
CA ASP A 298 18.54 30.40 -12.21
C ASP A 298 18.29 28.97 -12.75
N GLY A 299 17.78 28.06 -11.90
CA GLY A 299 17.53 26.68 -12.24
C GLY A 299 18.76 25.77 -12.15
N THR A 300 19.90 26.26 -11.69
CA THR A 300 21.07 25.41 -11.47
C THR A 300 20.95 24.61 -10.17
N ILE A 301 21.65 23.45 -10.11
CA ILE A 301 21.74 22.62 -8.90
C ILE A 301 22.91 23.19 -8.06
N PRO A 302 22.69 23.45 -6.76
CA PRO A 302 23.78 23.89 -5.88
C PRO A 302 24.77 22.75 -5.62
N THR A 303 25.95 23.08 -5.10
CA THR A 303 26.84 22.06 -4.54
C THR A 303 26.20 21.49 -3.27
N ILE A 304 26.00 20.18 -3.23
CA ILE A 304 25.41 19.43 -2.12
C ILE A 304 26.53 18.78 -1.31
N ARG A 305 26.45 18.88 0.01
CA ARG A 305 27.40 18.29 0.94
C ARG A 305 26.79 17.06 1.60
N ALA A 306 27.57 16.00 1.68
CA ALA A 306 27.18 14.79 2.38
C ALA A 306 27.07 15.02 3.89
N THR A 307 25.90 14.77 4.47
CA THR A 307 25.66 14.90 5.90
C THR A 307 25.45 13.53 6.56
N ASN A 308 25.51 13.49 7.88
CA ASN A 308 25.04 12.31 8.63
C ASN A 308 23.54 12.36 8.88
N ASN A 309 22.92 13.51 8.71
CA ASN A 309 21.56 13.77 9.11
C ASN A 309 20.55 13.52 7.99
N GLY A 310 20.97 13.58 6.72
CA GLY A 310 20.06 13.41 5.58
C GLY A 310 18.84 14.34 5.66
N VAL A 311 17.64 13.80 5.50
CA VAL A 311 16.39 14.55 5.58
C VAL A 311 16.00 14.80 7.03
N VAL A 312 16.04 16.07 7.46
CA VAL A 312 15.80 16.46 8.85
C VAL A 312 14.31 16.51 9.19
N LYS A 313 13.48 17.02 8.31
CA LYS A 313 12.04 17.20 8.55
C LYS A 313 11.21 16.18 7.79
N PRO A 314 10.28 15.46 8.45
CA PRO A 314 9.34 14.62 7.73
C PRO A 314 8.41 15.47 6.85
N ILE A 315 7.79 14.85 5.86
CA ILE A 315 6.69 15.44 5.09
C ILE A 315 5.40 15.41 5.90
N LYS A 316 5.21 14.33 6.65
CA LYS A 316 4.11 14.14 7.60
C LYS A 316 4.63 13.34 8.80
N ASN A 317 3.95 13.44 9.93
CA ASN A 317 4.20 12.56 11.06
C ASN A 317 3.66 11.15 10.73
N LEU A 318 4.28 10.14 11.34
CA LEU A 318 3.80 8.78 11.26
C LEU A 318 2.63 8.60 12.24
N ASP A 319 1.53 8.07 11.76
CA ASP A 319 0.37 7.70 12.57
C ASP A 319 0.59 6.31 13.18
N PRO A 320 0.68 6.17 14.51
CA PRO A 320 0.84 4.87 15.16
C PRO A 320 -0.48 4.15 15.42
N PHE A 321 -1.63 4.79 15.19
CA PHE A 321 -2.95 4.20 15.41
C PHE A 321 -3.42 3.37 14.21
N VAL A 322 -2.57 3.26 13.21
CA VAL A 322 -2.71 2.35 12.08
C VAL A 322 -1.54 1.37 12.08
N ARG A 323 -1.70 0.21 11.43
CA ARG A 323 -0.62 -0.78 11.30
C ARG A 323 0.64 -0.13 10.71
N VAL A 324 1.78 -0.36 11.33
CA VAL A 324 3.10 0.02 10.85
C VAL A 324 3.96 -1.23 10.75
N GLU A 325 4.50 -1.51 9.58
CA GLU A 325 5.39 -2.66 9.38
C GLU A 325 6.65 -2.51 10.24
N ALA A 326 7.12 -3.59 10.85
CA ALA A 326 8.26 -3.54 11.76
C ALA A 326 9.57 -3.16 11.05
N GLU A 327 9.66 -3.42 9.75
CA GLU A 327 10.76 -3.00 8.89
C GLU A 327 10.64 -1.54 8.43
N THR A 328 9.58 -0.82 8.79
CA THR A 328 9.48 0.65 8.65
C THR A 328 10.33 1.32 9.71
N LYS A 329 11.37 2.01 9.29
CA LYS A 329 12.36 2.56 10.20
C LYS A 329 13.16 3.71 9.59
N SER A 330 13.67 4.58 10.45
CA SER A 330 14.67 5.59 10.08
C SER A 330 16.10 5.11 10.35
N TRP A 331 16.28 4.20 11.31
CA TRP A 331 17.59 3.69 11.70
C TRP A 331 17.50 2.30 12.32
N VAL A 332 18.60 1.54 12.17
CA VAL A 332 18.80 0.25 12.86
C VAL A 332 20.16 0.26 13.57
N GLY A 333 20.16 -0.15 14.83
CA GLY A 333 21.38 -0.30 15.61
C GLY A 333 21.51 -1.71 16.20
N GLY A 334 22.70 -2.01 16.73
CA GLY A 334 22.97 -3.31 17.33
C GLY A 334 22.96 -4.50 16.35
N MET A 335 23.14 -4.24 15.07
CA MET A 335 23.09 -5.25 14.02
C MET A 335 24.18 -6.31 14.17
N THR A 336 23.83 -7.56 13.93
CA THR A 336 24.78 -8.65 13.74
C THR A 336 25.17 -8.75 12.27
N VAL A 337 26.46 -8.72 12.00
CA VAL A 337 27.01 -8.82 10.66
C VAL A 337 27.85 -10.09 10.57
N ASN A 338 27.48 -10.97 9.67
CA ASN A 338 28.15 -12.22 9.41
C ASN A 338 29.09 -12.12 8.21
N THR A 339 30.09 -13.00 8.13
CA THR A 339 30.92 -13.14 6.94
C THR A 339 30.83 -14.58 6.46
N SER A 340 30.43 -14.77 5.22
CA SER A 340 30.35 -16.08 4.58
C SER A 340 30.96 -16.02 3.19
N GLY A 341 31.86 -16.95 2.85
CA GLY A 341 32.51 -17.00 1.55
C GLY A 341 33.35 -15.76 1.19
N GLY A 342 33.74 -14.93 2.19
CA GLY A 342 34.45 -13.66 1.98
C GLY A 342 33.54 -12.43 1.81
N TYR A 343 32.22 -12.63 1.88
CA TYR A 343 31.21 -11.57 1.76
C TYR A 343 30.66 -11.18 3.14
N THR A 344 30.33 -9.92 3.30
CA THR A 344 29.68 -9.39 4.50
C THR A 344 28.17 -9.42 4.31
N ILE A 345 27.46 -10.09 5.22
CA ILE A 345 26.01 -10.30 5.13
C ILE A 345 25.34 -9.67 6.36
N ILE A 346 24.35 -8.83 6.12
CA ILE A 346 23.44 -8.29 7.12
C ILE A 346 22.12 -9.03 6.97
N GLU A 347 21.66 -9.71 8.04
CA GLU A 347 20.54 -10.66 7.97
C GLU A 347 19.42 -10.33 8.97
N HIS A 348 18.86 -9.12 8.90
CA HIS A 348 17.78 -8.72 9.82
C HIS A 348 16.42 -8.53 9.17
N VAL A 349 16.30 -8.78 7.88
CA VAL A 349 15.04 -8.75 7.14
C VAL A 349 14.80 -10.11 6.51
N GLY A 350 13.61 -10.67 6.74
CA GLY A 350 13.10 -11.89 6.12
C GLY A 350 11.89 -11.59 5.26
N ALA A 351 11.57 -12.49 4.34
CA ALA A 351 10.31 -12.46 3.58
C ALA A 351 9.76 -13.87 3.39
N GLU A 352 8.43 -13.99 3.51
CA GLU A 352 7.73 -15.26 3.35
C GLU A 352 6.31 -14.96 2.82
N TYR A 353 5.91 -15.61 1.74
CA TYR A 353 4.57 -15.48 1.14
C TYR A 353 4.13 -14.04 0.84
N GLY A 354 5.08 -13.17 0.49
CA GLY A 354 4.80 -11.75 0.21
C GLY A 354 4.81 -10.85 1.45
N ASN A 355 4.96 -11.41 2.65
CA ASN A 355 5.15 -10.68 3.90
C ASN A 355 6.63 -10.46 4.18
N VAL A 356 7.00 -9.25 4.60
CA VAL A 356 8.36 -8.85 5.01
C VAL A 356 8.35 -8.62 6.51
N PHE A 357 9.41 -9.01 7.21
CA PHE A 357 9.47 -8.93 8.67
C PHE A 357 10.90 -8.81 9.18
N LEU A 358 11.07 -8.29 10.39
CA LEU A 358 12.35 -8.29 11.08
C LEU A 358 12.64 -9.68 11.70
N THR A 359 13.86 -10.17 11.52
CA THR A 359 14.28 -11.50 11.96
C THR A 359 15.69 -11.50 12.52
N LYS A 360 16.10 -12.60 13.14
CA LYS A 360 17.46 -12.83 13.70
C LYS A 360 17.92 -11.67 14.61
N MET A 361 16.99 -11.07 15.32
CA MET A 361 17.25 -9.97 16.23
C MET A 361 17.84 -10.50 17.54
N ASN A 362 19.05 -10.07 17.86
CA ASN A 362 19.73 -10.42 19.11
C ASN A 362 19.57 -9.31 20.15
N SER A 363 19.90 -9.61 21.42
CA SER A 363 19.92 -8.60 22.47
C SER A 363 20.81 -7.41 22.08
N GLY A 364 20.27 -6.20 22.23
CA GLY A 364 20.90 -4.94 21.82
C GLY A 364 20.56 -4.51 20.38
N PHE A 365 19.86 -5.32 19.59
CA PHE A 365 19.28 -4.87 18.32
C PHE A 365 18.17 -3.87 18.61
N TYR A 366 18.08 -2.79 17.83
CA TYR A 366 16.96 -1.87 17.89
C TYR A 366 16.64 -1.27 16.53
N THR A 367 15.37 -0.93 16.35
CA THR A 367 14.90 -0.06 15.26
C THR A 367 14.42 1.26 15.82
N LYS A 368 14.62 2.33 15.06
CA LYS A 368 14.13 3.67 15.34
C LYS A 368 13.08 4.06 14.31
N VAL A 369 11.95 4.54 14.78
CA VAL A 369 10.88 5.13 13.96
C VAL A 369 10.74 6.59 14.38
N ARG A 370 10.74 7.52 13.42
CA ARG A 370 10.78 8.96 13.69
C ARG A 370 9.43 9.62 13.57
N SER A 371 9.30 10.71 14.33
CA SER A 371 8.16 11.63 14.26
C SER A 371 6.82 10.90 14.36
N VAL A 372 6.72 9.99 15.32
CA VAL A 372 5.49 9.24 15.60
C VAL A 372 4.54 10.14 16.37
N ASP A 373 3.35 10.37 15.84
CA ASP A 373 2.34 11.25 16.44
C ASP A 373 1.33 10.46 17.25
N MET A 374 1.59 10.37 18.55
CA MET A 374 0.73 9.67 19.51
C MET A 374 -0.43 10.55 20.03
N GLY A 375 -0.60 11.76 19.47
CA GLY A 375 -1.70 12.67 19.79
C GLY A 375 -1.88 12.92 21.28
N ASP A 376 -3.10 12.76 21.77
CA ASP A 376 -3.46 12.92 23.20
C ASP A 376 -3.02 11.75 24.08
N GLY A 377 -2.42 10.73 23.51
CA GLY A 377 -1.82 9.58 24.19
C GLY A 377 -2.33 8.23 23.70
N ALA A 378 -1.43 7.25 23.72
CA ALA A 378 -1.73 5.85 23.52
C ALA A 378 -1.80 5.12 24.87
N ASP A 379 -2.70 4.15 24.98
CA ASP A 379 -2.89 3.33 26.20
C ASP A 379 -2.33 1.92 26.01
N ARG A 380 -2.31 1.41 24.77
CA ARG A 380 -1.82 0.08 24.42
C ARG A 380 -0.97 0.11 23.16
N ILE A 381 -0.09 -0.87 23.07
CA ILE A 381 0.61 -1.24 21.81
C ILE A 381 0.33 -2.70 21.50
N ILE A 382 0.05 -2.97 20.25
CA ILE A 382 -0.11 -4.30 19.67
C ILE A 382 1.13 -4.58 18.82
N VAL A 383 1.70 -5.76 18.98
CA VAL A 383 2.84 -6.23 18.18
C VAL A 383 2.55 -7.62 17.63
N CYS A 384 2.74 -7.82 16.34
CA CYS A 384 2.59 -9.13 15.69
C CYS A 384 3.95 -9.82 15.63
N THR A 385 4.05 -11.00 16.25
CA THR A 385 5.32 -11.74 16.35
C THR A 385 5.13 -13.24 16.22
N ARG A 386 6.21 -13.96 15.91
CA ARG A 386 6.28 -15.43 15.99
C ARG A 386 7.67 -15.86 16.45
N GLY A 387 7.82 -17.09 16.89
CA GLY A 387 9.13 -17.69 17.26
C GLY A 387 9.16 -18.24 18.67
N ASN A 388 10.34 -18.30 19.26
CA ASN A 388 10.56 -18.88 20.59
C ASN A 388 10.24 -17.93 21.74
N GLY A 389 9.73 -16.73 21.42
CA GLY A 389 9.50 -15.67 22.39
C GLY A 389 10.76 -14.89 22.75
N GLY A 390 10.61 -13.89 23.61
CA GLY A 390 11.70 -13.02 23.99
C GLY A 390 11.25 -11.81 24.79
N LYS A 391 12.03 -10.74 24.74
CA LYS A 391 11.68 -9.47 25.38
C LYS A 391 12.00 -8.30 24.48
N LEU A 392 10.98 -7.47 24.24
CA LEU A 392 11.04 -6.22 23.48
C LEU A 392 10.71 -5.04 24.42
N GLU A 393 11.41 -3.95 24.32
CA GLU A 393 11.08 -2.70 25.04
C GLU A 393 10.83 -1.58 24.03
N LEU A 394 9.83 -0.74 24.31
CA LEU A 394 9.54 0.49 23.58
C LEU A 394 10.04 1.67 24.38
N HIS A 395 10.91 2.49 23.79
CA HIS A 395 11.45 3.69 24.39
C HIS A 395 11.16 4.93 23.54
N ALA A 396 10.99 6.09 24.18
CA ALA A 396 10.89 7.38 23.50
C ALA A 396 12.23 8.12 23.52
N GLY A 397 12.54 8.86 22.45
CA GLY A 397 13.66 9.78 22.33
C GLY A 397 15.03 9.14 22.07
N SER A 398 15.32 7.95 22.63
CA SER A 398 16.54 7.18 22.36
C SER A 398 16.36 5.72 22.78
N GLU A 399 17.30 4.83 22.37
CA GLU A 399 17.30 3.42 22.76
C GLU A 399 17.44 3.17 24.27
N ASN A 400 17.83 4.20 25.03
CA ASN A 400 17.87 4.21 26.49
C ASN A 400 17.00 5.34 27.08
N GLY A 401 16.08 5.87 26.30
CA GLY A 401 15.18 6.96 26.69
C GLY A 401 14.06 6.51 27.63
N ALA A 402 12.98 7.31 27.70
CA ALA A 402 11.84 6.97 28.54
C ALA A 402 11.23 5.62 28.11
N LEU A 403 11.07 4.72 29.08
CA LEU A 403 10.45 3.41 28.84
C LEU A 403 8.93 3.59 28.74
N LEU A 404 8.36 3.33 27.58
CA LEU A 404 6.91 3.38 27.34
C LEU A 404 6.24 2.02 27.56
N ALA A 405 6.90 0.92 27.12
CA ALA A 405 6.40 -0.43 27.33
C ALA A 405 7.54 -1.44 27.50
N SER A 406 7.29 -2.49 28.30
CA SER A 406 8.19 -3.63 28.47
C SER A 406 7.43 -4.92 28.18
N MET A 407 7.66 -5.49 27.01
CA MET A 407 6.86 -6.53 26.36
C MET A 407 7.56 -7.88 26.48
N ASN A 408 6.97 -8.80 27.23
CA ASN A 408 7.41 -10.19 27.22
C ASN A 408 6.69 -10.93 26.09
N ILE A 409 7.40 -11.16 25.00
CA ILE A 409 6.87 -11.80 23.81
C ILE A 409 6.69 -13.30 24.06
N PRO A 410 5.48 -13.85 23.96
CA PRO A 410 5.24 -15.28 24.08
C PRO A 410 5.87 -16.08 22.95
N SER A 411 6.00 -17.41 23.15
CA SER A 411 6.39 -18.32 22.07
C SER A 411 5.19 -18.73 21.26
N SER A 412 5.25 -18.56 19.95
CA SER A 412 4.24 -19.02 18.99
C SER A 412 4.90 -19.51 17.70
N SER A 413 4.38 -20.58 17.10
CA SER A 413 4.79 -21.04 15.77
C SER A 413 4.10 -20.31 14.62
N ALA A 414 3.01 -19.62 14.90
CA ALA A 414 2.27 -18.80 13.96
C ALA A 414 2.49 -17.32 14.26
N TRP A 415 2.16 -16.44 13.32
CA TRP A 415 2.03 -15.03 13.58
C TRP A 415 0.88 -14.78 14.53
N GLU A 416 1.13 -14.07 15.63
CA GLU A 416 0.13 -13.73 16.64
C GLU A 416 0.32 -12.30 17.12
N GLU A 417 -0.78 -11.61 17.31
CA GLU A 417 -0.81 -10.28 17.95
C GLU A 417 -0.74 -10.43 19.47
N HIS A 418 0.05 -9.56 20.09
CA HIS A 418 0.18 -9.47 21.53
C HIS A 418 -0.01 -8.02 21.96
N THR A 419 -0.94 -7.79 22.88
CA THR A 419 -1.28 -6.47 23.41
C THR A 419 -0.55 -6.19 24.72
N PHE A 420 0.04 -5.00 24.84
CA PHE A 420 0.73 -4.53 26.04
C PHE A 420 0.33 -3.11 26.39
N ASP A 421 0.25 -2.82 27.69
CA ASP A 421 -0.02 -1.46 28.15
C ASP A 421 1.18 -0.54 27.84
N VAL A 422 0.87 0.70 27.50
CA VAL A 422 1.84 1.78 27.27
C VAL A 422 1.62 2.88 28.30
N THR A 423 2.68 3.46 28.80
CA THR A 423 2.64 4.56 29.77
C THR A 423 3.38 5.77 29.23
N ASP A 424 2.83 6.96 29.51
CA ASP A 424 3.43 8.26 29.15
C ASP A 424 3.70 8.45 27.64
N ALA A 425 2.95 7.74 26.77
CA ALA A 425 3.05 7.83 25.33
C ALA A 425 2.08 8.88 24.77
N ALA A 426 2.53 10.11 24.61
CA ALA A 426 1.71 11.20 24.05
C ALA A 426 2.56 12.21 23.27
N GLY A 427 1.92 12.96 22.37
CA GLY A 427 2.59 13.95 21.51
C GLY A 427 3.40 13.30 20.41
N ILE A 428 4.34 14.03 19.84
CA ILE A 428 5.21 13.57 18.75
C ILE A 428 6.60 13.24 19.30
N ASP A 429 7.06 12.01 19.09
CA ASP A 429 8.40 11.58 19.52
C ASP A 429 9.01 10.58 18.51
N ASP A 430 10.32 10.34 18.66
CA ASP A 430 11.00 9.24 17.99
C ASP A 430 10.89 7.99 18.89
N LEU A 431 10.43 6.88 18.33
CA LEU A 431 10.25 5.62 19.04
C LEU A 431 11.37 4.63 18.73
N PHE A 432 11.80 3.88 19.75
CA PHE A 432 12.85 2.88 19.66
C PHE A 432 12.32 1.53 20.15
N PHE A 433 12.28 0.55 19.27
CA PHE A 433 12.00 -0.85 19.59
C PHE A 433 13.30 -1.57 19.91
N VAL A 434 13.55 -1.85 21.17
CA VAL A 434 14.84 -2.37 21.68
C VAL A 434 14.68 -3.82 22.08
N VAL A 435 15.38 -4.72 21.42
CA VAL A 435 15.39 -6.15 21.74
C VAL A 435 16.29 -6.38 22.96
N LYS A 436 15.70 -6.79 24.06
CA LYS A 436 16.42 -7.18 25.29
C LYS A 436 16.74 -8.67 25.30
N GLN A 437 15.87 -9.49 24.72
CA GLN A 437 16.08 -10.90 24.49
C GLN A 437 15.45 -11.27 23.15
N GLY A 438 16.26 -11.74 22.21
CA GLY A 438 15.81 -12.20 20.91
C GLY A 438 15.24 -13.62 20.95
N GLY A 439 14.76 -14.08 19.82
CA GLY A 439 14.18 -15.41 19.63
C GLY A 439 12.85 -15.39 18.90
N PHE A 440 12.43 -14.22 18.45
CA PHE A 440 11.20 -14.00 17.70
C PHE A 440 11.47 -13.24 16.41
N ASP A 441 10.57 -13.38 15.45
CA ASP A 441 10.40 -12.53 14.28
C ASP A 441 9.33 -11.48 14.61
N PHE A 442 9.43 -10.27 14.03
CA PHE A 442 8.56 -9.14 14.28
C PHE A 442 8.05 -8.59 12.95
N ASP A 443 6.71 -8.60 12.78
CA ASP A 443 6.03 -8.30 11.53
C ASP A 443 5.53 -6.85 11.50
N TYR A 444 4.63 -6.50 12.41
CA TYR A 444 4.08 -5.15 12.49
C TYR A 444 3.70 -4.77 13.92
N TRP A 445 3.35 -3.50 14.07
CA TRP A 445 2.85 -2.93 15.31
C TRP A 445 1.83 -1.82 15.03
N TYR A 446 1.00 -1.53 15.99
CA TYR A 446 0.16 -0.35 16.05
C TYR A 446 -0.19 -0.03 17.50
N MET A 447 -0.71 1.19 17.75
CA MET A 447 -1.13 1.64 19.05
C MET A 447 -2.65 1.80 19.11
N GLU A 448 -3.18 1.72 20.32
CA GLU A 448 -4.57 2.04 20.61
C GLU A 448 -4.65 3.11 21.69
N SER A 449 -5.70 3.93 21.61
CA SER A 449 -6.00 4.93 22.65
C SER A 449 -7.48 4.86 22.99
N GLU A 450 -7.80 4.76 24.26
CA GLU A 450 -9.20 4.84 24.72
C GLU A 450 -9.78 6.25 24.49
N LYS A 451 -8.91 7.29 24.43
CA LYS A 451 -9.32 8.68 24.21
C LYS A 451 -9.59 9.01 22.74
N THR A 452 -8.91 8.34 21.84
CA THR A 452 -9.03 8.54 20.39
C THR A 452 -9.84 7.44 19.72
N ALA A 453 -10.32 6.45 20.47
CA ALA A 453 -11.19 5.40 19.94
C ALA A 453 -12.41 6.06 19.30
N VAL A 454 -12.44 6.13 18.00
CA VAL A 454 -13.66 6.49 17.26
C VAL A 454 -14.67 5.39 17.61
N PRO A 455 -15.80 5.71 18.28
CA PRO A 455 -16.77 4.68 18.59
C PRO A 455 -17.31 4.11 17.27
N GLN A 456 -17.43 2.79 17.20
CA GLN A 456 -18.15 2.18 16.09
C GLN A 456 -19.55 2.76 16.01
N THR A 457 -19.94 3.20 14.84
CA THR A 457 -21.28 3.72 14.55
C THR A 457 -21.77 3.21 13.21
N ALA A 458 -23.08 3.07 13.11
CA ALA A 458 -23.72 2.67 11.86
C ALA A 458 -23.27 3.55 10.69
N TYR A 459 -23.10 2.96 9.52
CA TYR A 459 -22.76 3.68 8.28
C TYR A 459 -23.65 4.90 8.09
N LYS A 460 -23.03 6.08 7.95
CA LYS A 460 -23.73 7.38 7.89
C LYS A 460 -24.72 7.61 9.04
N GLY A 461 -24.48 7.03 10.20
CA GLY A 461 -25.28 7.18 11.40
C GLY A 461 -26.67 6.52 11.35
N THR A 462 -26.89 5.55 10.47
CA THR A 462 -28.20 4.90 10.32
C THR A 462 -28.05 3.38 10.31
N ALA A 463 -28.58 2.71 11.36
CA ALA A 463 -28.58 1.25 11.45
C ALA A 463 -29.36 0.62 10.28
N ALA A 464 -28.82 -0.43 9.70
CA ALA A 464 -29.46 -1.16 8.63
C ALA A 464 -30.70 -1.90 9.13
N ALA A 465 -31.80 -1.83 8.41
CA ALA A 465 -33.08 -2.42 8.85
C ALA A 465 -33.12 -3.93 8.60
N VAL A 466 -33.54 -4.69 9.61
CA VAL A 466 -33.86 -6.13 9.51
C VAL A 466 -35.34 -6.35 9.87
N PRO A 467 -36.16 -6.96 8.97
CA PRO A 467 -35.82 -7.52 7.66
C PRO A 467 -35.45 -6.42 6.64
N GLY A 468 -34.51 -6.77 5.77
CA GLY A 468 -34.01 -5.83 4.73
C GLY A 468 -32.76 -6.33 4.06
N LYS A 469 -32.29 -5.57 3.09
CA LYS A 469 -31.02 -5.76 2.39
C LYS A 469 -29.96 -4.84 2.98
N ILE A 470 -28.79 -5.37 3.23
CA ILE A 470 -27.61 -4.69 3.72
C ILE A 470 -26.60 -4.75 2.59
N GLU A 471 -26.24 -3.61 1.99
CA GLU A 471 -25.18 -3.53 1.00
C GLU A 471 -23.83 -3.73 1.70
N ALA A 472 -22.98 -4.60 1.16
CA ALA A 472 -21.77 -5.03 1.85
C ALA A 472 -20.76 -3.88 2.02
N GLU A 473 -20.70 -2.95 1.08
CA GLU A 473 -19.85 -1.76 1.14
C GLU A 473 -20.30 -0.73 2.20
N ASN A 474 -21.49 -0.88 2.78
CA ASN A 474 -22.03 0.02 3.81
C ASN A 474 -21.75 -0.47 5.24
N TYR A 475 -20.55 -1.01 5.48
CA TYR A 475 -20.11 -1.38 6.83
C TYR A 475 -19.91 -0.14 7.71
N ASP A 476 -19.92 -0.35 9.02
CA ASP A 476 -19.88 0.68 10.05
C ASP A 476 -18.67 1.60 9.92
N GLU A 477 -18.80 2.80 10.47
CA GLU A 477 -17.70 3.71 10.76
C GLU A 477 -17.05 3.30 12.08
N GLY A 478 -15.71 3.46 12.23
CA GLY A 478 -15.03 3.12 13.48
C GLY A 478 -13.58 2.71 13.28
N GLY A 479 -13.20 2.41 12.02
CA GLY A 479 -11.83 2.08 11.63
C GLY A 479 -11.45 0.62 11.90
N HIS A 480 -10.19 0.33 11.62
CA HIS A 480 -9.57 -0.99 11.72
C HIS A 480 -9.67 -1.57 13.13
N ASN A 481 -9.91 -2.86 13.25
CA ASN A 481 -10.16 -3.59 14.50
C ASN A 481 -11.37 -3.09 15.34
N LYS A 482 -12.24 -2.24 14.75
CA LYS A 482 -13.47 -1.77 15.39
C LYS A 482 -14.70 -2.06 14.52
N ALA A 483 -14.70 -1.56 13.30
CA ALA A 483 -15.76 -1.73 12.34
C ALA A 483 -15.39 -2.73 11.23
N PHE A 484 -14.11 -2.99 11.05
CA PHE A 484 -13.57 -3.93 10.07
C PHE A 484 -12.15 -4.37 10.42
N TYR A 485 -11.71 -5.45 9.79
CA TYR A 485 -10.33 -5.89 9.73
C TYR A 485 -10.01 -6.28 8.29
N ASP A 486 -8.99 -5.67 7.73
CA ASP A 486 -8.44 -5.96 6.42
C ASP A 486 -6.95 -6.29 6.57
N ASN A 487 -6.48 -7.30 5.85
CA ASN A 487 -5.10 -7.77 5.92
C ASN A 487 -4.11 -6.84 5.24
N ASP A 488 -4.57 -6.02 4.32
CA ASP A 488 -3.76 -5.01 3.69
C ASP A 488 -4.36 -3.59 3.90
N ARG A 489 -3.61 -2.58 3.53
CA ARG A 489 -3.93 -1.20 3.91
C ARG A 489 -4.30 -0.31 2.74
N GLU A 490 -4.50 -0.89 1.60
CA GLU A 490 -4.93 -0.16 0.42
C GLU A 490 -6.25 -0.76 -0.07
N ASN A 491 -7.31 0.01 -0.12
CA ASN A 491 -8.50 -0.38 -0.87
C ASN A 491 -8.10 -0.65 -2.34
N GLN A 492 -7.81 -1.92 -2.66
CA GLN A 492 -7.32 -2.35 -3.98
C GLN A 492 -8.36 -2.10 -5.08
N GLY A 493 -9.64 -2.12 -4.71
CA GLY A 493 -10.74 -1.80 -5.61
C GLY A 493 -10.86 -0.31 -5.92
N LYS A 494 -10.32 0.56 -5.09
CA LYS A 494 -10.26 2.03 -5.24
C LYS A 494 -11.61 2.68 -5.50
N ALA A 495 -12.67 2.10 -4.92
CA ALA A 495 -14.03 2.56 -5.12
C ALA A 495 -14.73 2.84 -3.79
N TYR A 496 -15.69 3.76 -3.79
CA TYR A 496 -16.69 4.04 -2.79
C TYR A 496 -16.19 4.57 -1.44
N ARG A 497 -15.24 3.89 -0.77
CA ARG A 497 -14.69 4.29 0.53
C ARG A 497 -13.20 4.58 0.43
N GLU A 498 -12.69 5.40 1.37
CA GLU A 498 -11.28 5.81 1.41
C GLU A 498 -10.49 5.06 2.50
N ASP A 499 -11.15 4.17 3.26
CA ASP A 499 -10.51 3.31 4.25
C ASP A 499 -9.92 2.03 3.61
N GLU A 500 -9.44 1.11 4.42
CA GLU A 500 -8.60 -0.02 4.00
C GLU A 500 -9.38 -1.12 3.28
N VAL A 501 -10.69 -1.29 3.59
CA VAL A 501 -11.49 -2.39 3.03
C VAL A 501 -11.61 -2.28 1.51
N ASP A 502 -11.33 -3.38 0.86
CA ASP A 502 -11.36 -3.49 -0.59
C ASP A 502 -12.78 -3.41 -1.16
N VAL A 503 -13.12 -2.28 -1.76
CA VAL A 503 -14.43 -2.07 -2.40
C VAL A 503 -14.26 -1.90 -3.91
N VAL A 504 -15.01 -2.68 -4.68
CA VAL A 504 -14.98 -2.71 -6.15
C VAL A 504 -16.29 -2.18 -6.75
N ASP A 505 -16.20 -1.46 -7.87
CA ASP A 505 -17.35 -1.14 -8.71
C ASP A 505 -17.77 -2.39 -9.50
N ILE A 506 -19.04 -2.76 -9.40
CA ILE A 506 -19.57 -3.96 -10.04
C ILE A 506 -20.48 -3.68 -11.25
N SER A 507 -20.53 -2.45 -11.74
CA SER A 507 -21.39 -2.05 -12.86
C SER A 507 -21.14 -2.81 -14.17
N ASP A 508 -19.93 -3.32 -14.38
CA ASP A 508 -19.57 -4.17 -15.51
C ASP A 508 -19.82 -5.68 -15.28
N SER A 509 -20.40 -6.03 -14.11
CA SER A 509 -20.65 -7.41 -13.69
C SER A 509 -22.10 -7.85 -13.96
N LYS A 510 -22.38 -9.14 -13.78
CA LYS A 510 -23.70 -9.75 -13.98
C LYS A 510 -24.30 -10.20 -12.66
N CYS A 511 -25.53 -9.78 -12.38
CA CYS A 511 -26.35 -10.21 -11.27
C CYS A 511 -27.55 -11.02 -11.79
N GLY A 512 -27.37 -12.32 -11.96
CA GLY A 512 -28.28 -13.17 -12.73
C GLY A 512 -28.28 -12.79 -14.21
N ASP A 513 -29.48 -12.47 -14.76
CA ASP A 513 -29.64 -12.08 -16.18
C ASP A 513 -29.46 -10.55 -16.42
N ALA A 514 -29.28 -9.76 -15.37
CA ALA A 514 -29.14 -8.29 -15.42
C ALA A 514 -27.70 -7.86 -15.11
N ALA A 515 -27.36 -6.62 -15.51
CA ALA A 515 -26.15 -5.96 -15.03
C ALA A 515 -26.27 -5.67 -13.55
N CYS A 516 -25.18 -5.81 -12.79
CA CYS A 516 -25.12 -5.35 -11.40
C CYS A 516 -25.12 -3.82 -11.35
N THR A 517 -25.39 -3.28 -10.17
CA THR A 517 -25.29 -1.84 -9.90
C THR A 517 -24.73 -1.63 -8.52
N GLY A 518 -23.88 -0.63 -8.33
CA GLY A 518 -23.28 -0.32 -7.03
C GLY A 518 -21.90 -0.92 -6.86
N TYR A 519 -21.61 -1.33 -5.64
CA TYR A 519 -20.29 -1.76 -5.21
C TYR A 519 -20.38 -3.09 -4.48
N ALA A 520 -19.23 -3.74 -4.28
CA ALA A 520 -19.11 -4.94 -3.48
C ALA A 520 -17.80 -4.92 -2.70
N ILE A 521 -17.73 -5.61 -1.58
CA ILE A 521 -16.45 -5.97 -0.96
C ILE A 521 -15.78 -7.01 -1.86
N GLY A 522 -14.49 -6.84 -2.17
CA GLY A 522 -13.73 -7.72 -3.06
C GLY A 522 -12.29 -7.90 -2.60
N TYR A 523 -11.44 -8.57 -3.38
CA TYR A 523 -10.04 -8.90 -3.06
C TYR A 523 -9.81 -9.60 -1.71
N THR A 524 -10.85 -10.13 -1.09
CA THR A 524 -10.87 -10.63 0.28
C THR A 524 -9.90 -11.77 0.56
N ASN A 525 -9.30 -11.74 1.76
CA ASN A 525 -8.47 -12.81 2.30
C ASN A 525 -9.17 -13.51 3.49
N GLU A 526 -8.74 -14.72 3.82
CA GLU A 526 -9.23 -15.44 4.99
C GLU A 526 -8.90 -14.70 6.29
N GLY A 527 -9.88 -14.53 7.17
CA GLY A 527 -9.76 -13.82 8.43
C GLY A 527 -10.20 -12.36 8.38
N GLU A 528 -10.40 -11.76 7.21
CA GLU A 528 -10.95 -10.41 7.08
C GLU A 528 -12.42 -10.36 7.46
N TRP A 529 -12.85 -9.24 8.05
CA TRP A 529 -14.21 -9.06 8.47
C TRP A 529 -14.68 -7.59 8.43
N VAL A 530 -15.98 -7.41 8.29
CA VAL A 530 -16.65 -6.11 8.40
C VAL A 530 -17.89 -6.24 9.30
N GLU A 531 -18.24 -5.15 10.00
CA GLU A 531 -19.39 -5.12 10.90
C GLU A 531 -20.42 -4.08 10.44
N TYR A 532 -21.67 -4.37 10.79
CA TYR A 532 -22.83 -3.54 10.47
C TYR A 532 -23.71 -3.38 11.70
N THR A 533 -23.98 -2.17 12.11
CA THR A 533 -25.05 -1.90 13.08
C THR A 533 -26.41 -2.13 12.39
N ILE A 534 -27.19 -3.08 12.90
CA ILE A 534 -28.50 -3.43 12.37
C ILE A 534 -29.59 -3.12 13.37
N ASN A 535 -30.81 -2.83 12.90
CA ASN A 535 -32.00 -2.66 13.74
C ASN A 535 -33.08 -3.70 13.37
N VAL A 536 -33.24 -4.70 14.23
CA VAL A 536 -34.16 -5.79 14.07
C VAL A 536 -35.58 -5.36 14.53
N ALA A 537 -36.54 -5.41 13.61
CA ALA A 537 -37.90 -4.87 13.84
C ALA A 537 -38.72 -5.70 14.81
N ALA A 538 -38.53 -7.03 14.88
CA ALA A 538 -39.28 -7.94 15.73
C ALA A 538 -38.50 -9.19 16.09
N ASP A 539 -38.81 -9.81 17.23
CA ASP A 539 -38.34 -11.16 17.56
C ASP A 539 -38.89 -12.14 16.53
N ALA A 540 -38.03 -12.71 15.69
CA ALA A 540 -38.42 -13.68 14.67
C ALA A 540 -37.20 -14.51 14.19
N LYS A 541 -37.52 -15.62 13.52
CA LYS A 541 -36.54 -16.34 12.72
C LYS A 541 -36.48 -15.73 11.32
N TYR A 542 -35.31 -15.28 10.91
CA TYR A 542 -35.07 -14.67 9.60
C TYR A 542 -34.30 -15.63 8.70
N ASP A 543 -34.75 -15.78 7.46
CA ASP A 543 -33.97 -16.44 6.42
C ASP A 543 -32.91 -15.45 5.86
N ILE A 544 -31.71 -15.96 5.61
CA ILE A 544 -30.54 -15.13 5.22
C ILE A 544 -30.03 -15.57 3.86
N THR A 545 -29.91 -14.64 2.96
CA THR A 545 -29.30 -14.84 1.64
C THR A 545 -28.21 -13.79 1.41
N ALA A 546 -27.23 -14.11 0.56
CA ALA A 546 -26.20 -13.16 0.13
C ALA A 546 -26.00 -13.23 -1.38
N ASN A 547 -25.61 -12.11 -2.01
CA ASN A 547 -25.22 -12.07 -3.41
C ASN A 547 -23.70 -11.99 -3.51
N VAL A 548 -23.11 -13.05 -4.07
CA VAL A 548 -21.66 -13.25 -4.04
C VAL A 548 -21.11 -13.66 -5.38
N ALA A 549 -19.81 -13.38 -5.61
CA ALA A 549 -19.08 -13.85 -6.79
C ALA A 549 -17.69 -14.39 -6.41
N THR A 550 -17.27 -15.49 -7.01
CA THR A 550 -15.93 -16.05 -6.83
C THR A 550 -15.48 -16.86 -8.03
N ALA A 551 -14.17 -16.90 -8.28
CA ALA A 551 -13.51 -17.77 -9.25
C ALA A 551 -12.94 -19.05 -8.61
N PHE A 552 -13.10 -19.26 -7.29
CA PHE A 552 -12.54 -20.37 -6.51
C PHE A 552 -13.63 -21.24 -5.87
N GLU A 553 -13.30 -22.48 -5.58
CA GLU A 553 -14.20 -23.44 -4.93
C GLU A 553 -14.09 -23.42 -3.39
N THR A 554 -13.14 -22.65 -2.86
CA THR A 554 -12.82 -22.56 -1.42
C THR A 554 -13.27 -21.27 -0.79
N SER A 555 -13.78 -20.31 -1.55
CA SER A 555 -14.23 -19.02 -1.05
C SER A 555 -15.47 -19.20 -0.14
N ALA A 556 -15.45 -18.66 1.06
CA ALA A 556 -16.48 -18.89 2.06
C ALA A 556 -16.64 -17.68 2.97
N MET A 557 -17.83 -17.59 3.59
CA MET A 557 -18.18 -16.57 4.59
C MET A 557 -18.95 -17.17 5.77
N GLN A 558 -18.90 -16.47 6.90
CA GLN A 558 -19.67 -16.80 8.10
C GLN A 558 -20.25 -15.53 8.72
N LEU A 559 -21.41 -15.63 9.35
CA LEU A 559 -22.09 -14.51 9.99
C LEU A 559 -22.19 -14.68 11.50
N PHE A 560 -22.04 -13.56 12.21
CA PHE A 560 -22.18 -13.45 13.66
C PHE A 560 -23.14 -12.31 14.02
N ILE A 561 -23.83 -12.42 15.15
CA ILE A 561 -24.59 -11.34 15.77
C ILE A 561 -24.10 -11.18 17.21
N ASP A 562 -23.66 -9.97 17.56
CA ASP A 562 -23.12 -9.65 18.89
C ASP A 562 -22.04 -10.68 19.31
N ASP A 563 -21.08 -10.94 18.40
CA ASP A 563 -19.98 -11.92 18.50
C ASP A 563 -20.40 -13.39 18.65
N LYS A 564 -21.69 -13.72 18.42
CA LYS A 564 -22.17 -15.11 18.43
C LYS A 564 -22.41 -15.59 17.02
N GLU A 565 -21.89 -16.76 16.71
CA GLU A 565 -22.14 -17.43 15.44
C GLU A 565 -23.66 -17.62 15.20
N ILE A 566 -24.12 -17.19 14.03
CA ILE A 566 -25.49 -17.38 13.58
C ILE A 566 -25.59 -18.28 12.36
N THR A 567 -24.46 -18.56 11.70
CA THR A 567 -24.34 -19.51 10.59
C THR A 567 -23.09 -20.37 10.76
N GLU A 568 -23.06 -21.56 10.18
CA GLU A 568 -21.83 -22.28 9.87
C GLU A 568 -21.14 -21.56 8.71
N PRO A 569 -19.82 -21.79 8.44
CA PRO A 569 -19.15 -21.31 7.24
C PRO A 569 -19.87 -21.78 5.96
N VAL A 570 -20.22 -20.84 5.09
CA VAL A 570 -20.94 -21.12 3.85
C VAL A 570 -20.01 -20.93 2.66
N VAL A 571 -19.75 -22.01 1.93
CA VAL A 571 -18.92 -21.99 0.72
C VAL A 571 -19.73 -21.42 -0.44
N ALA A 572 -19.20 -20.39 -1.09
CA ALA A 572 -19.79 -19.79 -2.28
C ALA A 572 -19.58 -20.68 -3.52
N PRO A 573 -20.59 -20.90 -4.35
CA PRO A 573 -20.43 -21.72 -5.55
C PRO A 573 -19.63 -20.94 -6.60
N LYS A 574 -18.56 -21.53 -7.09
CA LYS A 574 -17.86 -21.05 -8.28
C LYS A 574 -18.80 -21.10 -9.49
N VAL A 575 -19.07 -19.98 -10.12
CA VAL A 575 -19.94 -19.89 -11.31
C VAL A 575 -19.11 -19.96 -12.61
N ASP A 576 -18.00 -19.24 -12.64
CA ASP A 576 -17.06 -19.20 -13.76
C ASP A 576 -15.62 -18.99 -13.25
N SER A 577 -14.70 -18.58 -14.12
CA SER A 577 -13.31 -18.34 -13.72
C SER A 577 -13.00 -16.85 -13.50
N VAL A 578 -14.03 -16.03 -13.25
CA VAL A 578 -13.93 -14.60 -13.05
C VAL A 578 -14.84 -14.14 -11.88
N TRP A 579 -14.57 -12.99 -11.30
CA TRP A 579 -15.33 -12.40 -10.19
C TRP A 579 -16.48 -11.49 -10.64
N THR A 580 -16.93 -11.61 -11.89
CA THR A 580 -17.91 -10.70 -12.50
C THR A 580 -19.29 -11.31 -12.66
N THR A 581 -19.54 -12.53 -12.15
CA THR A 581 -20.85 -13.19 -12.18
C THR A 581 -21.32 -13.46 -10.77
N TYR A 582 -22.23 -12.61 -10.30
CA TYR A 582 -22.81 -12.70 -8.97
C TYR A 582 -23.99 -13.67 -8.92
N LYS A 583 -24.10 -14.39 -7.83
CA LYS A 583 -25.16 -15.38 -7.57
C LYS A 583 -25.67 -15.23 -6.16
N VAL A 584 -27.00 -15.25 -6.01
CA VAL A 584 -27.64 -15.31 -4.70
C VAL A 584 -27.49 -16.72 -4.14
N ILE A 585 -26.96 -16.81 -2.93
CA ILE A 585 -26.80 -18.05 -2.16
C ILE A 585 -27.66 -18.00 -0.91
N ASP A 586 -28.07 -19.18 -0.45
CA ASP A 586 -28.69 -19.37 0.87
C ASP A 586 -27.55 -19.43 1.91
N VAL A 587 -27.58 -18.54 2.88
CA VAL A 587 -26.58 -18.47 3.97
C VAL A 587 -27.10 -19.18 5.22
N GLY A 588 -28.40 -19.39 5.31
CA GLY A 588 -29.05 -20.06 6.44
C GLY A 588 -30.18 -19.26 7.05
N SER A 589 -30.45 -19.48 8.34
CA SER A 589 -31.47 -18.74 9.07
C SER A 589 -31.09 -18.57 10.53
N ALA A 590 -31.49 -17.46 11.16
CA ALA A 590 -31.17 -17.14 12.54
C ALA A 590 -32.39 -16.58 13.30
N GLU A 591 -32.53 -16.95 14.57
CA GLU A 591 -33.47 -16.27 15.48
C GLU A 591 -32.86 -15.02 16.03
N LEU A 592 -33.41 -13.86 15.67
CA LEU A 592 -32.93 -12.55 16.13
C LEU A 592 -33.93 -11.92 17.08
N LYS A 593 -33.44 -11.17 18.03
CA LYS A 593 -34.21 -10.36 18.96
C LYS A 593 -34.46 -8.98 18.38
N LYS A 594 -35.61 -8.39 18.75
CA LYS A 594 -35.90 -6.99 18.42
C LYS A 594 -34.89 -6.06 19.08
N GLY A 595 -34.37 -5.10 18.32
CA GLY A 595 -33.46 -4.08 18.81
C GLY A 595 -32.28 -3.86 17.90
N GLU A 596 -31.33 -3.08 18.38
CA GLU A 596 -30.08 -2.84 17.71
C GLU A 596 -29.06 -3.93 18.05
N HIS A 597 -28.34 -4.40 17.06
CA HIS A 597 -27.35 -5.46 17.15
C HIS A 597 -26.19 -5.15 16.20
N VAL A 598 -25.06 -5.82 16.39
CA VAL A 598 -23.91 -5.79 15.47
C VAL A 598 -23.88 -7.10 14.69
N LEU A 599 -24.02 -7.00 13.37
CA LEU A 599 -23.80 -8.11 12.44
C LEU A 599 -22.35 -8.08 11.96
N LYS A 600 -21.61 -9.18 12.10
CA LYS A 600 -20.27 -9.35 11.53
C LYS A 600 -20.32 -10.32 10.36
N LEU A 601 -19.74 -9.93 9.24
CA LEU A 601 -19.40 -10.76 8.09
C LEU A 601 -17.91 -11.12 8.18
N LEU A 602 -17.60 -12.39 8.39
CA LEU A 602 -16.25 -12.93 8.40
C LEU A 602 -15.99 -13.71 7.12
N ILE A 603 -14.87 -13.45 6.47
CA ILE A 603 -14.36 -14.23 5.33
C ILE A 603 -13.61 -15.45 5.88
N THR A 604 -14.16 -16.63 5.67
CA THR A 604 -13.58 -17.91 6.11
C THR A 604 -12.88 -18.69 4.99
N GLY A 605 -12.96 -18.17 3.76
CA GLY A 605 -12.20 -18.65 2.61
C GLY A 605 -12.00 -17.54 1.60
N ALA A 606 -10.74 -17.24 1.27
CA ALA A 606 -10.31 -16.09 0.49
C ALA A 606 -10.95 -15.97 -0.90
N TYR A 607 -10.82 -14.78 -1.51
CA TYR A 607 -11.24 -14.47 -2.88
C TYR A 607 -12.76 -14.50 -3.11
N LEU A 608 -13.53 -14.02 -2.14
CA LEU A 608 -14.98 -13.89 -2.20
C LEU A 608 -15.36 -12.40 -2.41
N ASN A 609 -16.11 -12.09 -3.47
CA ASN A 609 -16.78 -10.80 -3.56
C ASN A 609 -18.18 -10.90 -2.94
N VAL A 610 -18.56 -9.93 -2.10
CA VAL A 610 -19.87 -9.84 -1.47
C VAL A 610 -20.53 -8.51 -1.83
N ASP A 611 -21.67 -8.56 -2.53
CA ASP A 611 -22.47 -7.40 -2.93
C ASP A 611 -23.45 -6.98 -1.83
N TRP A 612 -24.21 -7.93 -1.30
CA TRP A 612 -25.15 -7.67 -0.22
C TRP A 612 -25.52 -8.93 0.58
N ILE A 613 -26.04 -8.70 1.80
CA ILE A 613 -26.67 -9.70 2.67
C ILE A 613 -28.13 -9.28 2.87
N GLN A 614 -29.07 -10.23 2.78
CA GLN A 614 -30.50 -9.95 2.96
C GLN A 614 -31.11 -10.85 4.02
N PHE A 615 -31.81 -10.23 4.96
CA PHE A 615 -32.65 -10.88 5.96
C PHE A 615 -34.10 -10.79 5.56
N THR A 616 -34.80 -11.94 5.54
CA THR A 616 -36.22 -12.04 5.19
C THR A 616 -36.96 -12.70 6.31
N ASP A 617 -38.04 -12.07 6.80
CA ASP A 617 -38.96 -12.74 7.74
C ASP A 617 -39.88 -13.66 6.94
N PRO A 618 -39.80 -15.00 7.10
CA PRO A 618 -40.61 -15.93 6.34
C PRO A 618 -42.12 -15.80 6.68
N ASN A 619 -42.46 -15.18 7.82
CA ASN A 619 -43.85 -14.95 8.22
C ASN A 619 -44.42 -13.63 7.64
N THR A 620 -43.61 -12.74 7.20
CA THR A 620 -44.05 -11.58 6.43
C THR A 620 -44.28 -12.01 4.98
N VAL A 621 -45.52 -12.30 4.66
CA VAL A 621 -45.97 -12.32 3.25
C VAL A 621 -45.51 -10.97 2.66
N ALA A 622 -44.58 -11.00 1.70
CA ALA A 622 -43.95 -9.83 1.12
C ALA A 622 -45.03 -8.78 0.79
N LEU A 623 -45.13 -7.74 1.59
CA LEU A 623 -45.82 -6.50 1.24
C LEU A 623 -44.93 -5.89 0.17
N GLY A 624 -45.37 -5.99 -1.07
CA GLY A 624 -44.57 -5.72 -2.29
C GLY A 624 -43.66 -4.52 -2.19
N GLN A 625 -42.41 -4.74 -2.61
CA GLN A 625 -41.49 -3.67 -2.93
C GLN A 625 -42.23 -2.60 -3.76
N GLU A 626 -42.18 -1.34 -3.33
CA GLU A 626 -42.44 -0.22 -4.22
C GLU A 626 -41.38 -0.20 -5.32
N ILE A 627 -41.63 -0.94 -6.38
CA ILE A 627 -40.86 -0.77 -7.60
C ILE A 627 -41.28 0.58 -8.19
N ARG A 628 -40.50 1.60 -8.01
CA ARG A 628 -40.57 2.83 -8.82
C ARG A 628 -40.07 2.52 -10.24
N VAL A 629 -40.89 1.79 -11.00
CA VAL A 629 -40.80 1.75 -12.44
C VAL A 629 -41.63 2.91 -12.96
N ALA A 630 -41.04 3.76 -13.79
CA ALA A 630 -41.80 4.76 -14.54
C ALA A 630 -42.95 4.04 -15.28
N PRO A 631 -44.23 4.53 -15.16
CA PRO A 631 -45.39 3.69 -15.41
C PRO A 631 -45.62 3.53 -16.90
N GLN A 632 -45.52 2.32 -17.40
CA GLN A 632 -46.45 1.87 -18.43
C GLN A 632 -47.47 0.94 -17.74
N HIS A 633 -48.47 1.52 -17.11
CA HIS A 633 -49.61 0.76 -16.60
C HIS A 633 -50.42 0.19 -17.75
N PRO A 634 -50.81 -1.09 -17.75
CA PRO A 634 -51.84 -1.58 -18.65
C PRO A 634 -53.09 -0.69 -18.56
N SER A 635 -53.70 -0.40 -19.68
CA SER A 635 -54.90 0.40 -19.70
C SER A 635 -56.13 -0.32 -19.13
N ALA A 636 -56.05 -1.66 -18.90
CA ALA A 636 -57.13 -2.46 -18.37
C ALA A 636 -56.66 -3.58 -17.43
N TYR A 637 -57.45 -3.90 -16.42
CA TYR A 637 -57.16 -4.91 -15.42
C TYR A 637 -58.35 -5.84 -15.15
N ASN A 638 -58.09 -7.12 -14.95
CA ASN A 638 -58.95 -8.07 -14.31
C ASN A 638 -58.76 -8.02 -12.79
N VAL A 639 -59.84 -7.85 -12.03
CA VAL A 639 -59.85 -7.70 -10.56
C VAL A 639 -60.28 -9.01 -9.92
N PHE A 640 -59.50 -9.46 -8.92
CA PHE A 640 -59.80 -10.68 -8.15
C PHE A 640 -59.81 -10.34 -6.65
N SER A 641 -60.55 -11.13 -5.87
CA SER A 641 -60.44 -11.11 -4.40
C SER A 641 -59.07 -11.60 -3.96
N ALA A 642 -58.69 -11.35 -2.71
CA ALA A 642 -57.43 -11.86 -2.13
C ALA A 642 -57.34 -13.41 -2.16
N MET A 643 -58.45 -14.11 -2.29
CA MET A 643 -58.52 -15.57 -2.45
C MET A 643 -58.62 -16.03 -3.92
N GLY A 644 -58.35 -15.15 -4.89
CA GLY A 644 -58.31 -15.50 -6.31
C GLY A 644 -59.66 -15.56 -7.04
N LYS A 645 -60.78 -15.20 -6.42
CA LYS A 645 -62.08 -15.15 -7.08
C LYS A 645 -62.15 -13.93 -8.00
N PHE A 646 -62.50 -14.11 -9.27
CA PHE A 646 -62.70 -13.01 -10.22
C PHE A 646 -63.93 -12.15 -9.77
N LEU A 647 -63.72 -10.84 -9.73
CA LEU A 647 -64.70 -9.86 -9.22
C LEU A 647 -65.13 -8.88 -10.28
N GLY A 648 -64.38 -8.66 -11.33
CA GLY A 648 -64.74 -7.72 -12.41
C GLY A 648 -63.53 -7.31 -13.28
N HIS A 649 -63.80 -6.43 -14.23
CA HIS A 649 -62.85 -5.87 -15.17
C HIS A 649 -62.88 -4.35 -15.06
N ILE A 650 -61.73 -3.71 -15.17
CA ILE A 650 -61.59 -2.25 -15.18
C ILE A 650 -60.83 -1.84 -16.44
N ASP A 651 -61.46 -1.03 -17.25
CA ASP A 651 -60.82 -0.34 -18.41
C ASP A 651 -60.33 1.05 -17.99
N ASN A 652 -59.31 1.54 -18.62
CA ASN A 652 -58.73 2.85 -18.39
C ASN A 652 -58.34 3.13 -16.92
N ALA A 653 -57.66 2.19 -16.29
CA ALA A 653 -57.17 2.35 -14.93
C ALA A 653 -56.16 3.51 -14.85
N GLY A 654 -56.41 4.45 -13.93
CA GLY A 654 -55.50 5.56 -13.64
C GLY A 654 -54.23 5.09 -12.88
N ALA A 655 -53.27 5.98 -12.71
CA ALA A 655 -52.02 5.69 -12.00
C ALA A 655 -52.24 5.32 -10.51
N ASP A 656 -53.31 5.80 -9.87
CA ASP A 656 -53.75 5.38 -8.56
C ASP A 656 -54.83 4.28 -8.68
N LEU A 657 -54.36 3.04 -8.61
CA LEU A 657 -55.22 1.83 -8.70
C LEU A 657 -56.17 1.69 -7.53
N SER A 658 -55.83 2.19 -6.33
CA SER A 658 -56.71 2.19 -5.17
C SER A 658 -57.91 3.14 -5.38
N ALA A 659 -57.65 4.35 -5.83
CA ALA A 659 -58.68 5.30 -6.20
C ALA A 659 -59.56 4.76 -7.36
N THR A 660 -58.97 4.17 -8.36
CA THR A 660 -59.66 3.53 -9.51
C THR A 660 -60.64 2.42 -9.06
N LEU A 661 -60.18 1.52 -8.17
CA LEU A 661 -61.03 0.47 -7.60
C LEU A 661 -62.22 1.07 -6.79
N LYS A 662 -61.92 2.09 -5.98
CA LYS A 662 -62.97 2.78 -5.18
C LYS A 662 -63.99 3.46 -6.06
N GLN A 663 -63.56 4.12 -7.15
CA GLN A 663 -64.42 4.76 -8.14
C GLN A 663 -65.26 3.75 -8.92
N ALA A 664 -64.73 2.54 -9.14
CA ALA A 664 -65.46 1.43 -9.75
C ALA A 664 -66.39 0.69 -8.77
N GLY A 665 -66.55 1.17 -7.53
CA GLY A 665 -67.51 0.67 -6.55
C GLY A 665 -67.00 -0.53 -5.71
N PHE A 666 -65.71 -0.81 -5.70
CA PHE A 666 -65.15 -1.85 -4.84
C PHE A 666 -65.08 -1.34 -3.39
N ALA A 667 -65.53 -2.20 -2.44
CA ALA A 667 -65.50 -1.86 -1.03
C ALA A 667 -64.06 -1.87 -0.45
N ASN A 668 -63.87 -1.31 0.75
CA ASN A 668 -62.59 -1.36 1.43
C ASN A 668 -62.15 -2.80 1.57
N GLY A 669 -60.91 -3.10 1.15
CA GLY A 669 -60.40 -4.46 1.13
C GLY A 669 -59.12 -4.62 0.29
N ILE A 670 -58.64 -5.85 0.24
CA ILE A 670 -57.45 -6.20 -0.56
C ILE A 670 -57.90 -6.92 -1.84
N TYR A 671 -57.39 -6.44 -2.96
CA TYR A 671 -57.68 -6.95 -4.30
C TYR A 671 -56.41 -7.33 -5.04
N ILE A 672 -56.49 -8.30 -5.92
CA ILE A 672 -55.44 -8.66 -6.86
C ILE A 672 -55.86 -8.16 -8.24
N MET A 673 -55.08 -7.24 -8.85
CA MET A 673 -55.32 -6.74 -10.18
C MET A 673 -54.32 -7.36 -11.16
N ARG A 674 -54.81 -7.99 -12.21
CA ARG A 674 -53.98 -8.55 -13.30
C ARG A 674 -54.24 -7.80 -14.57
N GLY A 675 -53.19 -7.19 -15.17
CA GLY A 675 -53.30 -6.55 -16.48
C GLY A 675 -53.76 -7.52 -17.56
N VAL A 676 -54.52 -7.04 -18.56
CA VAL A 676 -54.98 -7.86 -19.69
C VAL A 676 -53.82 -8.26 -20.61
N ASP A 677 -52.68 -7.64 -20.50
CA ASP A 677 -51.41 -7.91 -21.20
C ASP A 677 -50.61 -9.04 -20.57
N HIS A 678 -51.19 -9.77 -19.59
CA HIS A 678 -50.52 -10.82 -18.79
C HIS A 678 -49.36 -10.30 -17.92
N SER A 679 -49.31 -9.00 -17.63
CA SER A 679 -48.39 -8.43 -16.65
C SER A 679 -48.57 -9.06 -15.25
N ARG A 680 -47.53 -8.99 -14.40
CA ARG A 680 -47.57 -9.54 -13.03
C ARG A 680 -48.77 -8.99 -12.23
N PRO A 681 -49.50 -9.83 -11.49
CA PRO A 681 -50.61 -9.36 -10.70
C PRO A 681 -50.15 -8.37 -9.61
N LEU A 682 -50.89 -7.30 -9.47
CA LEU A 682 -50.67 -6.27 -8.46
C LEU A 682 -51.67 -6.47 -7.30
N ARG A 683 -51.23 -6.33 -6.06
CA ARG A 683 -52.06 -6.32 -4.88
C ARG A 683 -52.41 -4.88 -4.52
N VAL A 684 -53.67 -4.53 -4.51
CA VAL A 684 -54.15 -3.16 -4.28
C VAL A 684 -55.05 -3.17 -3.03
N MET A 685 -54.79 -2.26 -2.09
CA MET A 685 -55.61 -2.06 -0.92
C MET A 685 -56.54 -0.85 -1.15
N VAL A 686 -57.84 -1.04 -1.05
CA VAL A 686 -58.84 0.03 -1.03
C VAL A 686 -59.17 0.33 0.43
N LYS A 687 -58.88 1.56 0.86
CA LYS A 687 -59.13 2.05 2.23
C LYS A 687 -60.39 2.92 2.28
#